data_5a73b77e1222e2e60b1678285d99e2b1
#
_entry.id   5a73b77e1222e2e60b1678285d99e2b1
#
_cell.length_a   1.000
_cell.length_b   1.000
_cell.length_c   1.000
_cell.angle_alpha   90.00
_cell.angle_beta   90.00
_cell.angle_gamma   90.00
#
_symmetry.space_group_name_H-M   'P 1'
#
loop_
_entity.id
_entity.type
_entity.pdbx_description
1 polymer ?
#
loop_
_entity_poly.entity_id
_entity_poly.type
_entity_poly.pdbx_seq_one_letter_code
_entity_poly.pdbx_strand_id
1 'polypeptide(L)'
;MVLGRGPEGAATLTRQPPRSALLLVRRISDYMADLFERVRASLAGRYTIERELGRGGMATVYLARDLKHDRPVALKVLRPELAAVLGAERFLREIRLTAQLQHPHILTLLDSGDAGGFLYYVMPFVEGESLRQRLERERQLPLDEALRLTRAIASALDFAHGRGVVHRDIKPENIMLHQGEPMVADFGIALAVSTAGRERLTETGLSPGTPAYMSPEQASAEPRLDGRSDQYSLACVLYEMLAGEPPYTGPTAQAVLAKRLTEPIPHLGTLRGVPPAVEAAVTKALAKAPPDRFATAHAFVLALTAGSTRGTHPRWRSASAALAVVIVIGGAVAWFRASRGSKGGHNLSNVAPFTSSPGAKFGPVFSPDGNEIAYAWKGENEDNFDIYIKLIGAGGPLRLTSNAAGEYCPAWSPDGRNIAFFRKWPWSDRGAYYIIPALGGTERKIAEQYGQDVVFGRCIDWSRDGKSLIVADKMAPEDSRSSILLLSIEDGQRTALVSQPDLYIANPILSPDGTGVAYIQGAGFLAGDIYVVPVSGGRPRRVTSDGRTLNGIAWTADGREIVFASNRGGLWRLWRVPASGGTPEPVSGAGDGAAAPAIAPRGNRLAYVQARVDANLWQAAGPGWKGRRPAPLKLIASSRWDFEGAFSPDGQRIAFGSDRSGSVEIWTCNGDGTNQTQLTSLKAADAGTPRWSPDGKTIAFDARLEGHGDIFTISAEGGTPHRLTSDPVENNVPAWSRDGKWIYFSSNRTGNWQIWKVPSAGGSAIQVTTDGGFSAQESPDAKSLYVWRDGGTIWRARPSGEETTRVLQGVPVFAWWRVFPGGIYFVDGSTAPAQVRFLDFATERVNTITTLDLGYSVTGPWGFDVSPDGKWILYKRVDQVESDIMLVEDFR
;
A
#
# COMPACT_ATOMS: atom_id res chain seq x y z
N MET A 1 2.92 73.35 -23.65
CA MET A 1 1.79 74.13 -23.14
C MET A 1 0.87 73.14 -22.43
N VAL A 2 0.84 73.22 -21.13
CA VAL A 2 -0.23 73.14 -20.14
C VAL A 2 -0.74 71.80 -19.74
N LEU A 3 -0.30 71.44 -18.53
CA LEU A 3 -0.99 71.09 -17.25
C LEU A 3 -2.15 70.05 -17.40
N GLY A 4 -2.11 68.88 -16.80
CA GLY A 4 -1.95 68.57 -15.37
C GLY A 4 -3.28 68.31 -14.68
N ARG A 5 -3.51 67.11 -14.23
CA ARG A 5 -4.29 66.81 -13.00
C ARG A 5 -4.16 65.32 -12.64
N GLY A 6 -3.77 65.05 -11.39
CA GLY A 6 -3.62 63.73 -10.83
C GLY A 6 -4.98 63.14 -10.40
N PRO A 7 -5.00 61.82 -10.05
CA PRO A 7 -6.22 61.17 -9.61
C PRO A 7 -6.35 61.15 -8.09
N GLU A 8 -7.47 61.62 -7.63
CA GLU A 8 -8.00 61.43 -6.28
C GLU A 8 -8.85 60.13 -6.23
N GLY A 9 -8.73 59.42 -5.13
CA GLY A 9 -9.83 58.66 -4.56
C GLY A 9 -9.86 57.15 -4.77
N ALA A 10 -9.00 56.37 -4.13
CA ALA A 10 -9.28 54.98 -3.88
C ALA A 10 -10.24 54.84 -2.65
N ALA A 11 -11.53 54.71 -2.91
CA ALA A 11 -12.53 54.36 -1.91
C ALA A 11 -12.36 52.89 -1.49
N THR A 12 -11.93 52.65 -0.27
CA THR A 12 -11.93 51.37 0.42
C THR A 12 -13.38 50.90 0.62
N LEU A 13 -13.85 50.03 -0.28
CA LEU A 13 -15.12 49.30 -0.09
C LEU A 13 -14.91 48.20 0.97
N THR A 14 -15.21 48.50 2.22
CA THR A 14 -15.46 47.51 3.27
C THR A 14 -16.72 46.72 2.88
N ARG A 15 -16.54 45.55 2.28
CA ARG A 15 -17.63 44.61 2.05
C ARG A 15 -18.13 44.10 3.40
N GLN A 16 -19.33 44.49 3.79
CA GLN A 16 -20.06 43.84 4.89
C GLN A 16 -20.31 42.37 4.50
N PRO A 17 -20.08 41.37 5.43
CA PRO A 17 -20.37 39.97 5.15
C PRO A 17 -21.87 39.79 4.87
N PRO A 18 -22.23 38.83 3.98
CA PRO A 18 -23.63 38.60 3.61
C PRO A 18 -24.46 38.20 4.85
N ARG A 19 -25.69 38.64 4.91
CA ARG A 19 -26.63 38.38 6.02
C ARG A 19 -26.76 36.91 6.44
N SER A 20 -26.54 35.98 5.48
CA SER A 20 -26.49 34.53 5.74
C SER A 20 -25.29 34.11 6.62
N ALA A 21 -24.14 34.77 6.48
CA ALA A 21 -22.97 34.50 7.32
C ALA A 21 -23.17 35.00 8.75
N LEU A 22 -23.83 36.15 8.93
CA LEU A 22 -24.18 36.69 10.24
C LEU A 22 -25.22 35.82 10.98
N LEU A 23 -26.18 35.23 10.26
CA LEU A 23 -27.16 34.28 10.83
C LEU A 23 -26.50 32.93 11.19
N LEU A 24 -25.53 32.47 10.42
CA LEU A 24 -24.77 31.25 10.73
C LEU A 24 -23.89 31.45 11.98
N VAL A 25 -23.19 32.59 12.07
CA VAL A 25 -22.36 32.95 13.25
C VAL A 25 -23.21 33.05 14.50
N ARG A 26 -24.42 33.66 14.40
CA ARG A 26 -25.35 33.79 15.53
C ARG A 26 -25.89 32.42 15.97
N ARG A 27 -26.30 31.55 15.02
CA ARG A 27 -26.72 30.16 15.34
C ARG A 27 -25.61 29.33 15.98
N ILE A 28 -24.38 29.46 15.52
CA ILE A 28 -23.22 28.77 16.12
C ILE A 28 -22.97 29.31 17.54
N SER A 29 -23.07 30.64 17.75
CA SER A 29 -22.92 31.27 19.06
C SER A 29 -24.00 30.79 20.05
N ASP A 30 -25.25 30.73 19.61
CA ASP A 30 -26.38 30.29 20.44
C ASP A 30 -26.28 28.80 20.78
N TYR A 31 -25.89 27.92 19.83
CA TYR A 31 -25.63 26.51 20.05
C TYR A 31 -24.47 26.28 21.02
N MET A 32 -23.42 27.09 20.93
CA MET A 32 -22.25 26.98 21.82
C MET A 32 -22.54 27.49 23.24
N ALA A 33 -23.38 28.50 23.40
CA ALA A 33 -23.85 28.96 24.70
C ALA A 33 -24.74 27.90 25.41
N ASP A 34 -25.63 27.25 24.66
CA ASP A 34 -26.45 26.14 25.16
C ASP A 34 -25.57 24.93 25.58
N LEU A 35 -24.54 24.57 24.76
CA LEU A 35 -23.60 23.48 25.08
C LEU A 35 -22.82 23.76 26.37
N PHE A 36 -22.36 24.99 26.57
CA PHE A 36 -21.67 25.41 27.80
C PHE A 36 -22.55 25.28 29.05
N GLU A 37 -23.79 25.74 28.98
CA GLU A 37 -24.73 25.66 30.12
C GLU A 37 -25.14 24.21 30.44
N ARG A 38 -25.24 23.35 29.41
CA ARG A 38 -25.49 21.91 29.60
C ARG A 38 -24.31 21.22 30.28
N VAL A 39 -23.08 21.51 29.88
CA VAL A 39 -21.84 20.96 30.50
C VAL A 39 -21.79 21.45 31.97
N ARG A 40 -22.04 22.75 32.20
CA ARG A 40 -22.05 23.36 33.53
C ARG A 40 -23.09 22.71 34.46
N ALA A 41 -24.28 22.50 33.95
CA ALA A 41 -25.37 21.86 34.72
C ALA A 41 -25.05 20.39 35.05
N SER A 42 -24.49 19.64 34.10
CA SER A 42 -24.15 18.22 34.26
C SER A 42 -23.04 17.99 35.27
N LEU A 43 -22.16 18.97 35.52
CA LEU A 43 -21.00 18.87 36.39
C LEU A 43 -21.16 19.67 37.71
N ALA A 44 -22.26 20.45 37.90
CA ALA A 44 -22.47 21.35 39.01
C ALA A 44 -22.40 20.72 40.41
N GLY A 45 -22.66 19.41 40.53
CA GLY A 45 -22.55 18.68 41.80
C GLY A 45 -21.11 18.38 42.23
N ARG A 46 -20.10 18.59 41.37
CA ARG A 46 -18.71 18.22 41.63
C ARG A 46 -17.72 19.31 41.26
N TYR A 47 -17.97 20.04 40.19
CA TYR A 47 -17.08 21.09 39.68
C TYR A 47 -17.87 22.37 39.42
N THR A 48 -17.35 23.51 39.86
CA THR A 48 -17.87 24.81 39.46
C THR A 48 -17.00 25.35 38.33
N ILE A 49 -17.55 25.43 37.09
CA ILE A 49 -16.83 25.97 35.94
C ILE A 49 -16.78 27.50 36.05
N GLU A 50 -15.57 28.05 36.03
CA GLU A 50 -15.32 29.48 36.16
C GLU A 50 -15.21 30.17 34.79
N ARG A 51 -14.38 29.68 33.89
CA ARG A 51 -14.17 30.23 32.56
C ARG A 51 -13.54 29.21 31.60
N GLU A 52 -13.66 29.46 30.29
CA GLU A 52 -12.94 28.70 29.27
C GLU A 52 -11.44 29.10 29.28
N LEU A 53 -10.55 28.13 29.25
CA LEU A 53 -9.11 28.29 29.14
C LEU A 53 -8.65 28.18 27.68
N GLY A 54 -9.29 27.34 26.91
CA GLY A 54 -8.97 27.15 25.52
C GLY A 54 -9.88 26.12 24.83
N ARG A 55 -9.92 26.20 23.48
CA ARG A 55 -10.75 25.33 22.65
C ARG A 55 -9.92 24.76 21.53
N GLY A 56 -9.91 23.43 21.46
CA GLY A 56 -9.23 22.67 20.41
C GLY A 56 -10.18 21.93 19.47
N GLY A 57 -9.64 21.26 18.46
CA GLY A 57 -10.41 20.43 17.53
C GLY A 57 -11.18 19.29 18.19
N MET A 58 -10.67 18.74 19.31
CA MET A 58 -11.21 17.53 19.97
C MET A 58 -11.93 17.80 21.29
N ALA A 59 -11.62 18.91 21.98
CA ALA A 59 -12.13 19.19 23.30
C ALA A 59 -12.09 20.67 23.63
N THR A 60 -12.86 21.09 24.67
CA THR A 60 -12.76 22.39 25.28
C THR A 60 -12.22 22.24 26.70
N VAL A 61 -11.31 23.11 27.09
CA VAL A 61 -10.69 23.12 28.43
C VAL A 61 -11.26 24.31 29.24
N TYR A 62 -11.72 24.03 30.45
CA TYR A 62 -12.25 25.01 31.37
C TYR A 62 -11.42 25.11 32.65
N LEU A 63 -11.26 26.30 33.20
CA LEU A 63 -10.89 26.47 34.56
C LEU A 63 -12.13 26.15 35.41
N ALA A 64 -11.96 25.23 36.35
CA ALA A 64 -13.03 24.87 37.25
C ALA A 64 -12.51 24.74 38.71
N ARG A 65 -13.41 24.81 39.69
CA ARG A 65 -13.10 24.53 41.07
C ARG A 65 -13.63 23.16 41.44
N ASP A 66 -12.76 22.26 41.90
CA ASP A 66 -13.14 20.97 42.50
C ASP A 66 -13.79 21.23 43.87
N LEU A 67 -15.12 21.05 43.96
CA LEU A 67 -15.88 21.33 45.16
C LEU A 67 -15.55 20.40 46.34
N LYS A 68 -15.06 19.21 46.06
CA LYS A 68 -14.70 18.23 47.08
C LYS A 68 -13.37 18.55 47.76
N HIS A 69 -12.39 19.07 47.00
CA HIS A 69 -11.03 19.31 47.48
C HIS A 69 -10.66 20.80 47.52
N ASP A 70 -11.62 21.67 47.21
CA ASP A 70 -11.50 23.14 47.20
C ASP A 70 -10.23 23.68 46.51
N ARG A 71 -9.97 23.19 45.28
CA ARG A 71 -8.78 23.56 44.50
C ARG A 71 -9.12 23.90 43.06
N PRO A 72 -8.36 24.78 42.42
CA PRO A 72 -8.49 25.02 40.96
C PRO A 72 -8.02 23.81 40.17
N VAL A 73 -8.75 23.47 39.09
CA VAL A 73 -8.47 22.36 38.19
C VAL A 73 -8.73 22.77 36.75
N ALA A 74 -8.02 22.13 35.82
CA ALA A 74 -8.30 22.20 34.41
C ALA A 74 -9.23 21.03 34.04
N LEU A 75 -10.45 21.34 33.64
CA LEU A 75 -11.47 20.39 33.24
C LEU A 75 -11.55 20.37 31.74
N LYS A 76 -11.16 19.24 31.12
CA LYS A 76 -11.22 19.06 29.70
C LYS A 76 -12.38 18.19 29.29
N VAL A 77 -13.30 18.75 28.48
CA VAL A 77 -14.55 18.12 28.03
C VAL A 77 -14.43 17.82 26.54
N LEU A 78 -14.62 16.56 26.18
CA LEU A 78 -14.58 16.13 24.77
C LEU A 78 -15.81 16.63 24.03
N ARG A 79 -15.65 16.92 22.75
CA ARG A 79 -16.78 17.27 21.89
C ARG A 79 -17.76 16.09 21.79
N PRO A 80 -19.09 16.36 21.77
CA PRO A 80 -20.10 15.29 21.70
C PRO A 80 -19.93 14.33 20.53
N GLU A 81 -19.51 14.85 19.37
CA GLU A 81 -19.29 14.04 18.16
C GLU A 81 -18.14 13.03 18.38
N LEU A 82 -17.08 13.44 19.05
CA LEU A 82 -15.96 12.58 19.39
C LEU A 82 -16.33 11.60 20.51
N ALA A 83 -17.07 12.05 21.51
CA ALA A 83 -17.56 11.21 22.61
C ALA A 83 -18.46 10.07 22.10
N ALA A 84 -19.32 10.34 21.11
CA ALA A 84 -20.19 9.34 20.48
C ALA A 84 -19.40 8.26 19.69
N VAL A 85 -18.29 8.64 19.05
CA VAL A 85 -17.43 7.71 18.30
C VAL A 85 -16.59 6.85 19.25
N LEU A 86 -16.07 7.43 20.33
CA LEU A 86 -15.18 6.75 21.28
C LEU A 86 -15.90 5.73 22.18
N GLY A 87 -17.09 6.08 22.65
CA GLY A 87 -17.82 5.36 23.67
C GLY A 87 -17.23 5.52 25.09
N ALA A 88 -18.11 5.64 26.10
CA ALA A 88 -17.71 5.95 27.48
C ALA A 88 -16.81 4.87 28.10
N GLU A 89 -17.14 3.59 27.93
CA GLU A 89 -16.38 2.48 28.52
C GLU A 89 -14.93 2.43 28.02
N ARG A 90 -14.73 2.63 26.72
CA ARG A 90 -13.41 2.61 26.09
C ARG A 90 -12.57 3.79 26.53
N PHE A 91 -13.16 5.00 26.51
CA PHE A 91 -12.51 6.21 26.99
C PHE A 91 -12.02 6.06 28.43
N LEU A 92 -12.89 5.60 29.33
CA LEU A 92 -12.54 5.41 30.75
C LEU A 92 -11.48 4.31 30.96
N ARG A 93 -11.44 3.28 30.10
CA ARG A 93 -10.40 2.25 30.17
C ARG A 93 -9.03 2.80 29.79
N GLU A 94 -8.92 3.53 28.68
CA GLU A 94 -7.67 4.13 28.22
C GLU A 94 -7.14 5.18 29.20
N ILE A 95 -8.02 5.99 29.78
CA ILE A 95 -7.67 6.98 30.77
C ILE A 95 -7.14 6.36 32.07
N ARG A 96 -7.63 5.18 32.49
CA ARG A 96 -7.12 4.49 33.67
C ARG A 96 -5.64 4.10 33.56
N LEU A 97 -5.16 3.78 32.35
CA LEU A 97 -3.74 3.50 32.11
C LEU A 97 -2.88 4.75 32.28
N THR A 98 -3.36 5.90 31.80
CA THR A 98 -2.63 7.17 31.89
C THR A 98 -2.68 7.79 33.29
N ALA A 99 -3.73 7.54 34.07
CA ALA A 99 -3.83 7.97 35.45
C ALA A 99 -2.77 7.36 36.39
N GLN A 100 -2.10 6.25 35.97
CA GLN A 100 -1.01 5.63 36.70
C GLN A 100 0.37 6.28 36.46
N LEU A 101 0.45 7.23 35.53
CA LEU A 101 1.70 7.92 35.22
C LEU A 101 1.97 9.01 36.24
N GLN A 102 2.96 8.81 37.14
CA GLN A 102 3.42 9.78 38.11
C GLN A 102 4.89 10.11 37.84
N HIS A 103 5.13 11.30 37.32
CA HIS A 103 6.47 11.79 36.99
C HIS A 103 6.51 13.33 37.09
N PRO A 104 7.61 13.95 37.53
CA PRO A 104 7.69 15.42 37.71
C PRO A 104 7.34 16.23 36.46
N HIS A 105 7.59 15.69 35.27
CA HIS A 105 7.34 16.33 33.98
C HIS A 105 6.11 15.75 33.24
N ILE A 106 5.21 15.05 33.95
CA ILE A 106 3.91 14.58 33.40
C ILE A 106 2.78 15.24 34.18
N LEU A 107 1.84 15.87 33.50
CA LEU A 107 0.65 16.43 34.11
C LEU A 107 -0.31 15.29 34.48
N THR A 108 -0.37 14.96 35.77
CA THR A 108 -1.11 13.82 36.29
C THR A 108 -2.62 14.03 36.18
N LEU A 109 -3.35 12.99 35.81
CA LEU A 109 -4.80 12.95 35.80
C LEU A 109 -5.35 12.83 37.22
N LEU A 110 -6.29 13.71 37.58
CA LEU A 110 -6.93 13.73 38.88
C LEU A 110 -8.25 12.96 38.92
N ASP A 111 -9.00 13.02 37.84
CA ASP A 111 -10.33 12.43 37.73
C ASP A 111 -10.77 12.31 36.27
N SER A 112 -11.77 11.47 36.00
CA SER A 112 -12.42 11.32 34.71
C SER A 112 -13.80 10.74 34.82
N GLY A 113 -14.70 11.04 33.90
CA GLY A 113 -16.08 10.54 33.96
C GLY A 113 -16.88 10.80 32.70
N ASP A 114 -18.14 10.38 32.80
CA ASP A 114 -19.25 10.75 31.94
C ASP A 114 -20.29 11.49 32.75
N ALA A 115 -20.64 12.69 32.31
CA ALA A 115 -21.66 13.49 32.91
C ALA A 115 -22.69 13.94 31.87
N GLY A 116 -23.85 13.29 31.86
CA GLY A 116 -24.93 13.61 30.92
C GLY A 116 -24.55 13.40 29.44
N GLY A 117 -23.66 12.42 29.14
CA GLY A 117 -23.14 12.14 27.80
C GLY A 117 -21.91 12.97 27.43
N PHE A 118 -21.38 13.80 28.33
CA PHE A 118 -20.14 14.54 28.18
C PHE A 118 -18.98 13.76 28.79
N LEU A 119 -18.10 13.23 27.98
CA LEU A 119 -16.87 12.62 28.46
C LEU A 119 -15.87 13.70 28.87
N TYR A 120 -15.34 13.59 30.08
CA TYR A 120 -14.42 14.59 30.62
C TYR A 120 -13.28 13.96 31.42
N TYR A 121 -12.21 14.71 31.57
CA TYR A 121 -11.17 14.42 32.55
C TYR A 121 -10.61 15.71 33.17
N VAL A 122 -10.01 15.55 34.32
CA VAL A 122 -9.59 16.64 35.20
C VAL A 122 -8.10 16.52 35.48
N MET A 123 -7.40 17.64 35.37
CA MET A 123 -5.98 17.78 35.62
C MET A 123 -5.75 18.92 36.62
N PRO A 124 -4.59 18.97 37.28
CA PRO A 124 -4.19 20.19 38.01
C PRO A 124 -4.23 21.41 37.10
N PHE A 125 -4.71 22.54 37.60
CA PHE A 125 -4.53 23.80 36.90
C PHE A 125 -3.08 24.26 37.08
N VAL A 126 -2.35 24.40 35.97
CA VAL A 126 -0.97 24.83 35.95
C VAL A 126 -0.93 26.33 35.66
N GLU A 127 -0.46 27.12 36.65
CA GLU A 127 -0.17 28.53 36.44
C GLU A 127 1.10 28.67 35.59
N GLY A 128 0.94 29.21 34.38
CA GLY A 128 2.03 29.32 33.41
C GLY A 128 1.53 29.48 31.97
N GLU A 129 2.41 29.31 31.04
CA GLU A 129 2.12 29.36 29.62
C GLU A 129 2.44 28.01 28.92
N SER A 130 1.85 27.73 27.78
CA SER A 130 2.30 26.61 26.95
C SER A 130 3.61 26.96 26.22
N LEU A 131 4.38 25.91 25.83
CA LEU A 131 5.56 26.12 25.01
C LEU A 131 5.19 26.77 23.66
N ARG A 132 3.97 26.58 23.17
CA ARG A 132 3.44 27.26 21.97
C ARG A 132 3.39 28.78 22.20
N GLN A 133 2.78 29.24 23.27
CA GLN A 133 2.70 30.66 23.62
C GLN A 133 4.07 31.28 23.82
N ARG A 134 4.99 30.54 24.42
CA ARG A 134 6.40 30.93 24.54
C ARG A 134 7.08 31.13 23.18
N LEU A 135 6.90 30.17 22.25
CA LEU A 135 7.49 30.24 20.92
C LEU A 135 6.85 31.33 20.03
N GLU A 136 5.56 31.59 20.21
CA GLU A 136 4.90 32.72 19.53
C GLU A 136 5.47 34.07 19.95
N ARG A 137 5.83 34.21 21.24
CA ARG A 137 6.41 35.43 21.79
C ARG A 137 7.89 35.58 21.45
N GLU A 138 8.69 34.51 21.59
CA GLU A 138 10.17 34.59 21.51
C GLU A 138 10.73 34.04 20.19
N ARG A 139 9.90 33.35 19.41
CA ARG A 139 10.21 32.67 18.14
C ARG A 139 11.27 31.58 18.26
N GLN A 140 12.37 31.84 18.94
CA GLN A 140 13.51 30.90 19.14
C GLN A 140 13.93 30.92 20.60
N LEU A 141 14.37 29.78 21.13
CA LEU A 141 14.94 29.67 22.45
C LEU A 141 16.49 29.58 22.42
N PRO A 142 17.18 30.01 23.45
CA PRO A 142 18.61 29.72 23.61
C PRO A 142 18.90 28.23 23.58
N LEU A 143 20.06 27.85 23.00
CA LEU A 143 20.43 26.43 22.85
C LEU A 143 20.38 25.65 24.17
N ASP A 144 20.95 26.19 25.22
CA ASP A 144 21.04 25.53 26.52
C ASP A 144 19.65 25.33 27.13
N GLU A 145 18.72 26.30 26.97
CA GLU A 145 17.34 26.19 27.41
C GLU A 145 16.57 25.15 26.58
N ALA A 146 16.66 25.18 25.26
CA ALA A 146 16.03 24.19 24.37
C ALA A 146 16.48 22.76 24.69
N LEU A 147 17.79 22.57 24.95
CA LEU A 147 18.33 21.26 25.34
C LEU A 147 17.86 20.84 26.75
N ARG A 148 17.72 21.78 27.71
CA ARG A 148 17.23 21.52 29.05
C ARG A 148 15.77 21.06 29.01
N LEU A 149 14.90 21.78 28.31
CA LEU A 149 13.50 21.42 28.11
C LEU A 149 13.36 20.05 27.42
N THR A 150 14.12 19.83 26.36
CA THR A 150 14.12 18.55 25.63
C THR A 150 14.47 17.37 26.54
N ARG A 151 15.48 17.55 27.42
CA ARG A 151 15.91 16.50 28.36
C ARG A 151 14.81 16.15 29.36
N ALA A 152 14.13 17.14 29.91
CA ALA A 152 13.04 16.95 30.85
C ALA A 152 11.84 16.24 30.21
N ILE A 153 11.46 16.64 28.98
CA ILE A 153 10.38 16.00 28.22
C ILE A 153 10.76 14.56 27.85
N ALA A 154 11.99 14.32 27.40
CA ALA A 154 12.49 12.96 27.08
C ALA A 154 12.41 12.02 28.29
N SER A 155 12.74 12.52 29.50
CA SER A 155 12.59 11.73 30.74
C SER A 155 11.14 11.32 30.99
N ALA A 156 10.18 12.23 30.77
CA ALA A 156 8.76 11.94 30.88
C ALA A 156 8.31 10.87 29.87
N LEU A 157 8.78 10.99 28.63
CA LEU A 157 8.44 10.03 27.56
C LEU A 157 9.01 8.65 27.86
N ASP A 158 10.29 8.51 28.21
CA ASP A 158 10.87 7.21 28.55
C ASP A 158 10.20 6.54 29.74
N PHE A 159 9.79 7.33 30.75
CA PHE A 159 9.01 6.82 31.87
C PHE A 159 7.66 6.24 31.44
N ALA A 160 6.95 6.90 30.53
CA ALA A 160 5.69 6.43 29.99
C ALA A 160 5.87 5.22 29.06
N HIS A 161 6.89 5.24 28.19
CA HIS A 161 7.21 4.15 27.27
C HIS A 161 7.59 2.86 28.02
N GLY A 162 8.32 2.96 29.13
CA GLY A 162 8.62 1.84 30.00
C GLY A 162 7.38 1.17 30.65
N ARG A 163 6.24 1.84 30.59
CA ARG A 163 4.92 1.35 31.04
C ARG A 163 3.97 1.01 29.89
N GLY A 164 4.49 0.97 28.66
CA GLY A 164 3.72 0.66 27.46
C GLY A 164 2.80 1.78 26.97
N VAL A 165 2.97 3.00 27.47
CA VAL A 165 2.16 4.16 27.06
C VAL A 165 2.95 5.04 26.11
N VAL A 166 2.47 5.20 24.87
CA VAL A 166 2.99 6.10 23.84
C VAL A 166 2.07 7.30 23.75
N HIS A 167 2.63 8.53 23.74
CA HIS A 167 1.86 9.77 23.80
C HIS A 167 1.12 10.07 22.49
N ARG A 168 1.80 9.96 21.34
CA ARG A 168 1.27 10.11 19.96
C ARG A 168 0.86 11.52 19.53
N ASP A 169 0.95 12.52 20.39
CA ASP A 169 0.62 13.93 20.06
C ASP A 169 1.54 14.91 20.81
N ILE A 170 2.85 14.65 20.76
CA ILE A 170 3.85 15.56 21.32
C ILE A 170 3.98 16.79 20.41
N LYS A 171 3.69 17.97 20.99
CA LYS A 171 3.73 19.27 20.33
C LYS A 171 3.80 20.40 21.34
N PRO A 172 4.20 21.62 20.96
CA PRO A 172 4.34 22.74 21.90
C PRO A 172 3.06 23.10 22.67
N GLU A 173 1.87 22.87 22.12
CA GLU A 173 0.58 23.11 22.76
C GLU A 173 0.34 22.17 23.96
N ASN A 174 0.91 20.96 23.94
CA ASN A 174 0.75 19.93 24.96
C ASN A 174 1.91 19.93 25.98
N ILE A 175 2.78 20.94 25.95
CA ILE A 175 3.87 21.15 26.89
C ILE A 175 3.60 22.44 27.65
N MET A 176 3.24 22.33 28.95
CA MET A 176 3.02 23.46 29.84
C MET A 176 4.34 23.82 30.54
N LEU A 177 4.62 25.10 30.68
CA LEU A 177 5.78 25.62 31.39
C LEU A 177 5.34 26.20 32.74
N HIS A 178 5.70 25.53 33.82
CA HIS A 178 5.46 25.99 35.19
C HIS A 178 6.78 26.35 35.84
N GLN A 179 6.95 27.63 36.19
CA GLN A 179 8.21 28.16 36.73
C GLN A 179 9.45 27.81 35.87
N GLY A 180 9.27 27.74 34.54
CA GLY A 180 10.31 27.38 33.59
C GLY A 180 10.55 25.87 33.39
N GLU A 181 9.91 24.98 34.15
CA GLU A 181 10.00 23.55 33.99
C GLU A 181 8.86 23.01 33.12
N PRO A 182 9.14 22.08 32.16
CA PRO A 182 8.13 21.55 31.25
C PRO A 182 7.32 20.45 31.92
N MET A 183 6.03 20.45 31.68
CA MET A 183 5.09 19.39 32.03
C MET A 183 4.33 18.95 30.79
N VAL A 184 4.40 17.67 30.45
CA VAL A 184 3.71 17.08 29.28
C VAL A 184 2.27 16.76 29.69
N ALA A 185 1.31 17.35 28.96
CA ALA A 185 -0.11 17.15 29.16
C ALA A 185 -0.67 16.17 28.10
N ASP A 186 -1.86 15.65 28.32
CA ASP A 186 -2.70 14.90 27.35
C ASP A 186 -2.15 13.52 26.93
N PHE A 187 -1.49 12.80 27.84
CA PHE A 187 -1.14 11.40 27.60
C PHE A 187 -2.39 10.52 27.35
N GLY A 188 -2.31 9.62 26.38
CA GLY A 188 -3.26 8.51 26.18
C GLY A 188 -4.55 8.81 25.42
N ILE A 189 -4.95 10.07 25.21
CA ILE A 189 -6.19 10.40 24.50
C ILE A 189 -6.09 10.12 23.00
N ALA A 190 -4.91 10.32 22.42
CA ALA A 190 -4.67 10.01 21.03
C ALA A 190 -4.80 8.49 20.74
N LEU A 191 -4.60 7.63 21.73
CA LEU A 191 -4.81 6.17 21.60
C LEU A 191 -6.29 5.83 21.49
N ALA A 192 -7.13 6.41 22.37
CA ALA A 192 -8.57 6.21 22.35
C ALA A 192 -9.17 6.65 20.99
N VAL A 193 -8.72 7.80 20.47
CA VAL A 193 -9.17 8.36 19.20
C VAL A 193 -8.66 7.56 18.00
N SER A 194 -7.39 7.14 17.98
CA SER A 194 -6.79 6.42 16.84
C SER A 194 -7.34 5.00 16.64
N THR A 195 -7.79 4.36 17.72
CA THR A 195 -8.40 3.03 17.72
C THR A 195 -9.91 3.02 17.47
N ALA A 196 -10.59 4.16 17.58
CA ALA A 196 -12.06 4.26 17.41
C ALA A 196 -12.53 4.37 15.95
N GLY A 197 -11.63 4.24 14.98
CA GLY A 197 -11.95 4.27 13.55
C GLY A 197 -11.70 5.63 12.90
N ARG A 198 -10.52 5.79 12.31
CA ARG A 198 -10.12 6.97 11.53
C ARG A 198 -11.04 7.27 10.34
N GLU A 199 -11.73 6.27 9.77
CA GLU A 199 -12.65 6.44 8.65
C GLU A 199 -13.85 7.32 8.99
N ARG A 200 -14.38 7.23 10.22
CA ARG A 200 -15.50 8.09 10.67
C ARG A 200 -15.08 9.50 11.08
N LEU A 201 -13.83 9.70 11.44
CA LEU A 201 -13.30 11.00 11.85
C LEU A 201 -12.90 11.90 10.67
N THR A 202 -12.50 11.31 9.53
CA THR A 202 -12.23 12.06 8.30
C THR A 202 -13.49 12.58 7.63
N GLU A 203 -14.63 11.89 7.75
CA GLU A 203 -15.93 12.36 7.28
C GLU A 203 -16.44 13.59 8.09
N THR A 204 -16.00 13.74 9.34
CA THR A 204 -16.39 14.89 10.19
C THR A 204 -15.42 16.07 10.10
N GLY A 205 -14.37 16.00 9.28
CA GLY A 205 -13.35 17.07 9.14
C GLY A 205 -12.41 17.20 10.34
N LEU A 206 -12.45 16.26 11.31
CA LEU A 206 -11.61 16.23 12.51
C LEU A 206 -10.35 15.39 12.24
N SER A 207 -9.25 16.06 11.86
CA SER A 207 -7.94 15.39 11.75
C SER A 207 -7.33 15.20 13.15
N PRO A 208 -7.02 13.97 13.59
CA PRO A 208 -6.36 13.75 14.87
C PRO A 208 -4.88 14.14 14.77
N GLY A 209 -4.49 15.21 15.49
CA GLY A 209 -3.12 15.68 15.63
C GLY A 209 -2.77 16.87 14.71
N THR A 210 -1.72 17.60 15.11
CA THR A 210 -1.16 18.72 14.35
C THR A 210 -0.15 18.19 13.34
N PRO A 211 -0.36 18.30 12.03
CA PRO A 211 0.48 17.67 11.01
C PRO A 211 1.97 18.00 11.11
N ALA A 212 2.34 19.16 11.67
CA ALA A 212 3.72 19.61 11.76
C ALA A 212 4.65 18.74 12.64
N TYR A 213 4.11 18.01 13.63
CA TYR A 213 4.90 17.19 14.57
C TYR A 213 4.68 15.68 14.43
N MET A 214 3.73 15.28 13.63
CA MET A 214 3.35 13.87 13.42
C MET A 214 4.55 13.08 12.87
N SER A 215 4.84 11.90 13.37
CA SER A 215 5.88 11.06 12.78
C SER A 215 5.49 10.48 11.42
N PRO A 216 6.43 10.06 10.55
CA PRO A 216 6.11 9.44 9.26
C PRO A 216 5.19 8.23 9.38
N GLU A 217 5.42 7.34 10.35
CA GLU A 217 4.60 6.16 10.62
C GLU A 217 3.21 6.52 11.13
N GLN A 218 3.07 7.62 11.89
CA GLN A 218 1.74 8.15 12.26
C GLN A 218 1.00 8.72 11.04
N ALA A 219 1.72 9.46 10.20
CA ALA A 219 1.18 10.03 8.96
C ALA A 219 0.73 8.93 8.00
N SER A 220 1.47 7.80 7.96
CA SER A 220 1.14 6.60 7.17
C SER A 220 0.13 5.69 7.85
N ALA A 221 -0.43 6.08 9.01
CA ALA A 221 -1.42 5.32 9.77
C ALA A 221 -0.96 3.90 10.17
N GLU A 222 0.32 3.72 10.46
CA GLU A 222 0.83 2.42 10.92
C GLU A 222 0.09 1.95 12.18
N PRO A 223 -0.34 0.68 12.25
CA PRO A 223 -1.17 0.18 13.33
C PRO A 223 -0.43 0.05 14.66
N ARG A 224 0.88 -0.08 14.63
CA ARG A 224 1.74 -0.21 15.82
C ARG A 224 2.74 0.93 15.86
N LEU A 225 2.49 1.86 16.76
CA LEU A 225 3.41 2.95 17.07
C LEU A 225 4.14 2.62 18.37
N ASP A 226 5.47 2.75 18.37
CA ASP A 226 6.30 2.64 19.57
C ASP A 226 6.82 4.02 20.03
N GLY A 227 7.62 4.07 21.09
CA GLY A 227 8.14 5.30 21.67
C GLY A 227 9.02 6.13 20.72
N ARG A 228 9.50 5.54 19.61
CA ARG A 228 10.28 6.27 18.58
C ARG A 228 9.42 7.27 17.81
N SER A 229 8.09 7.09 17.81
CA SER A 229 7.16 8.06 17.25
C SER A 229 7.15 9.36 18.07
N ASP A 230 7.07 9.26 19.40
CA ASP A 230 7.16 10.42 20.29
C ASP A 230 8.54 11.06 20.26
N GLN A 231 9.61 10.27 20.12
CA GLN A 231 10.98 10.76 19.94
C GLN A 231 11.11 11.64 18.68
N TYR A 232 10.49 11.22 17.57
CA TYR A 232 10.44 12.02 16.34
C TYR A 232 9.72 13.35 16.57
N SER A 233 8.55 13.30 17.22
CA SER A 233 7.78 14.51 17.55
C SER A 233 8.54 15.45 18.48
N LEU A 234 9.26 14.92 19.48
CA LEU A 234 10.14 15.69 20.35
C LEU A 234 11.30 16.34 19.58
N ALA A 235 11.87 15.63 18.60
CA ALA A 235 12.90 16.20 17.74
C ALA A 235 12.37 17.33 16.84
N CYS A 236 11.10 17.24 16.37
CA CYS A 236 10.44 18.37 15.69
C CYS A 236 10.26 19.57 16.62
N VAL A 237 9.89 19.36 17.87
CA VAL A 237 9.76 20.44 18.88
C VAL A 237 11.12 21.07 19.17
N LEU A 238 12.19 20.28 19.34
CA LEU A 238 13.55 20.81 19.51
C LEU A 238 13.99 21.59 18.28
N TYR A 239 13.73 21.07 17.09
CA TYR A 239 14.03 21.79 15.85
C TYR A 239 13.37 23.17 15.83
N GLU A 240 12.06 23.25 16.16
CA GLU A 240 11.31 24.51 16.20
C GLU A 240 11.83 25.45 17.28
N MET A 241 12.17 24.96 18.48
CA MET A 241 12.77 25.79 19.53
C MET A 241 14.07 26.47 19.06
N LEU A 242 14.84 25.79 18.21
CA LEU A 242 16.11 26.29 17.68
C LEU A 242 15.95 27.11 16.38
N ALA A 243 15.08 26.68 15.47
CA ALA A 243 14.94 27.32 14.15
C ALA A 243 13.84 28.41 14.13
N GLY A 244 12.86 28.35 15.03
CA GLY A 244 11.71 29.25 15.09
C GLY A 244 10.49 28.76 14.29
N GLU A 245 10.65 27.66 13.57
CA GLU A 245 9.57 26.96 12.85
C GLU A 245 9.86 25.44 12.82
N PRO A 246 8.84 24.59 12.72
CA PRO A 246 9.03 23.15 12.62
C PRO A 246 9.76 22.76 11.33
N PRO A 247 10.38 21.55 11.25
CA PRO A 247 11.21 21.16 10.10
C PRO A 247 10.46 21.09 8.78
N TYR A 248 9.14 20.94 8.83
CA TYR A 248 8.29 20.92 7.63
C TYR A 248 7.08 21.82 7.81
N THR A 249 6.93 22.82 6.93
CA THR A 249 5.83 23.79 6.90
C THR A 249 5.16 23.77 5.52
N GLY A 250 3.89 24.16 5.44
CA GLY A 250 3.16 24.21 4.18
C GLY A 250 1.76 24.83 4.32
N PRO A 251 1.13 25.22 3.18
CA PRO A 251 -0.17 25.89 3.20
C PRO A 251 -1.34 24.96 3.59
N THR A 252 -1.17 23.65 3.53
CA THR A 252 -2.17 22.64 3.91
C THR A 252 -1.54 21.52 4.72
N ALA A 253 -2.35 20.82 5.50
CA ALA A 253 -1.95 19.64 6.25
C ALA A 253 -1.31 18.56 5.34
N GLN A 254 -1.91 18.33 4.15
CA GLN A 254 -1.40 17.40 3.17
C GLN A 254 -0.04 17.81 2.63
N ALA A 255 0.18 19.11 2.38
CA ALA A 255 1.47 19.62 1.91
C ALA A 255 2.58 19.39 2.96
N VAL A 256 2.30 19.60 4.25
CA VAL A 256 3.24 19.31 5.35
C VAL A 256 3.56 17.83 5.43
N LEU A 257 2.55 16.96 5.33
CA LEU A 257 2.73 15.50 5.36
C LEU A 257 3.52 15.00 4.14
N ALA A 258 3.23 15.53 2.95
CA ALA A 258 3.97 15.19 1.74
C ALA A 258 5.45 15.57 1.86
N LYS A 259 5.77 16.81 2.28
CA LYS A 259 7.15 17.26 2.49
C LYS A 259 7.90 16.37 3.47
N ARG A 260 7.28 15.98 4.59
CA ARG A 260 7.87 15.08 5.58
C ARG A 260 8.28 13.73 4.99
N LEU A 261 7.48 13.18 4.11
CA LEU A 261 7.75 11.89 3.49
C LEU A 261 8.80 11.99 2.38
N THR A 262 8.86 13.12 1.67
CA THR A 262 9.66 13.28 0.46
C THR A 262 10.91 14.14 0.65
N GLU A 263 10.84 15.26 1.38
CA GLU A 263 11.93 16.20 1.50
C GLU A 263 13.00 15.77 2.54
N PRO A 264 14.27 16.12 2.35
CA PRO A 264 15.31 15.98 3.37
C PRO A 264 15.01 16.92 4.56
N ILE A 265 15.61 16.59 5.71
CA ILE A 265 15.54 17.43 6.91
C ILE A 265 16.34 18.70 6.63
N PRO A 266 15.77 19.92 6.80
CA PRO A 266 16.51 21.15 6.61
C PRO A 266 17.66 21.26 7.63
N HIS A 267 18.81 21.77 7.20
CA HIS A 267 20.01 21.88 8.04
C HIS A 267 19.86 22.98 9.11
N LEU A 268 19.97 22.62 10.38
CA LEU A 268 19.97 23.56 11.51
C LEU A 268 21.20 24.49 11.50
N GLY A 269 22.34 24.00 11.08
CA GLY A 269 23.59 24.75 11.03
C GLY A 269 23.61 25.93 10.06
N THR A 270 22.74 25.91 9.04
CA THR A 270 22.54 27.03 8.09
C THR A 270 21.60 28.10 8.63
N LEU A 271 20.73 27.76 9.56
CA LEU A 271 19.74 28.68 10.17
C LEU A 271 20.29 29.35 11.44
N ARG A 272 21.14 28.64 12.18
CA ARG A 272 21.79 29.12 13.44
C ARG A 272 23.07 28.32 13.70
N GLY A 273 24.08 28.88 14.29
CA GLY A 273 25.33 28.20 14.64
C GLY A 273 25.15 27.13 15.73
N VAL A 274 24.45 26.05 15.43
CA VAL A 274 24.24 24.90 16.33
C VAL A 274 25.49 24.00 16.29
N PRO A 275 25.90 23.39 17.39
CA PRO A 275 27.02 22.45 17.37
C PRO A 275 26.74 21.27 16.45
N PRO A 276 27.72 20.79 15.66
CA PRO A 276 27.54 19.67 14.73
C PRO A 276 26.99 18.39 15.38
N ALA A 277 27.33 18.15 16.65
CA ALA A 277 26.81 17.01 17.40
C ALA A 277 25.29 17.12 17.66
N VAL A 278 24.78 18.32 17.93
CA VAL A 278 23.34 18.56 18.12
C VAL A 278 22.60 18.40 16.80
N GLU A 279 23.13 18.96 15.71
CA GLU A 279 22.55 18.79 14.37
C GLU A 279 22.50 17.32 13.95
N ALA A 280 23.58 16.57 14.14
CA ALA A 280 23.65 15.15 13.85
C ALA A 280 22.64 14.32 14.67
N ALA A 281 22.48 14.66 15.97
CA ALA A 281 21.52 14.00 16.84
C ALA A 281 20.06 14.29 16.43
N VAL A 282 19.73 15.55 16.11
CA VAL A 282 18.40 15.94 15.61
C VAL A 282 18.11 15.28 14.27
N THR A 283 19.03 15.29 13.33
CA THR A 283 18.89 14.63 12.02
C THR A 283 18.62 13.13 12.18
N LYS A 284 19.34 12.46 13.07
CA LYS A 284 19.11 11.04 13.35
C LYS A 284 17.75 10.80 14.00
N ALA A 285 17.34 11.63 14.97
CA ALA A 285 16.02 11.49 15.62
C ALA A 285 14.85 11.75 14.66
N LEU A 286 15.06 12.58 13.62
CA LEU A 286 14.11 12.87 12.55
C LEU A 286 14.23 11.91 11.36
N ALA A 287 14.98 10.80 11.46
CA ALA A 287 15.04 9.80 10.40
C ALA A 287 13.64 9.27 10.06
N LYS A 288 13.38 9.04 8.76
CA LYS A 288 12.05 8.66 8.29
C LYS A 288 11.62 7.28 8.81
N ALA A 289 12.53 6.30 8.78
CA ALA A 289 12.26 4.96 9.30
C ALA A 289 12.55 4.88 10.81
N PRO A 290 11.62 4.38 11.65
CA PRO A 290 11.84 4.27 13.09
C PRO A 290 13.10 3.49 13.50
N PRO A 291 13.55 2.40 12.81
CA PRO A 291 14.80 1.70 13.13
C PRO A 291 16.06 2.54 12.98
N ASP A 292 16.04 3.59 12.16
CA ASP A 292 17.20 4.47 11.93
C ASP A 292 17.36 5.55 13.03
N ARG A 293 16.35 5.71 13.89
CA ARG A 293 16.34 6.62 15.04
C ARG A 293 17.11 6.04 16.23
N PHE A 294 17.10 6.74 17.33
CA PHE A 294 17.60 6.20 18.58
C PHE A 294 16.61 5.21 19.19
N ALA A 295 17.08 4.25 19.97
CA ALA A 295 16.23 3.23 20.56
C ALA A 295 15.25 3.80 21.61
N THR A 296 15.66 4.88 22.33
CA THR A 296 14.87 5.55 23.37
C THR A 296 15.04 7.06 23.28
N ALA A 297 14.13 7.83 23.90
CA ALA A 297 14.25 9.27 23.99
C ALA A 297 15.47 9.69 24.84
N HIS A 298 15.85 8.88 25.84
CA HIS A 298 17.08 9.09 26.61
C HIS A 298 18.33 8.94 25.76
N ALA A 299 18.40 7.94 24.88
CA ALA A 299 19.54 7.79 23.96
C ALA A 299 19.68 8.97 23.00
N PHE A 300 18.58 9.58 22.57
CA PHE A 300 18.60 10.83 21.82
C PHE A 300 19.22 11.98 22.63
N VAL A 301 18.80 12.16 23.88
CA VAL A 301 19.34 13.20 24.78
C VAL A 301 20.83 13.02 25.04
N LEU A 302 21.31 11.78 25.25
CA LEU A 302 22.73 11.50 25.41
C LEU A 302 23.54 11.94 24.19
N ALA A 303 23.02 11.70 22.99
CA ALA A 303 23.70 12.16 21.76
C ALA A 303 23.76 13.68 21.62
N LEU A 304 22.72 14.40 22.11
CA LEU A 304 22.72 15.88 22.15
C LEU A 304 23.83 16.44 23.07
N THR A 305 24.24 15.70 24.10
CA THR A 305 25.24 16.15 25.11
C THR A 305 26.66 15.66 24.84
N ALA A 306 26.85 14.67 23.96
CA ALA A 306 28.16 14.06 23.70
C ALA A 306 29.21 15.00 23.05
N GLY A 307 28.83 16.19 22.61
CA GLY A 307 29.70 17.19 21.99
C GLY A 307 30.31 18.22 22.95
N SER A 308 29.99 18.17 24.26
CA SER A 308 30.41 19.24 25.22
C SER A 308 31.63 18.91 26.05
N THR A 309 32.29 17.78 25.93
CA THR A 309 33.52 17.46 26.64
C THR A 309 34.75 17.71 25.77
N ARG A 310 35.42 18.85 25.96
CA ARG A 310 36.76 19.08 25.48
C ARG A 310 37.75 18.18 26.22
N GLY A 311 38.17 17.08 25.62
CA GLY A 311 39.30 16.27 26.07
C GLY A 311 40.61 16.80 25.51
N THR A 312 41.53 17.19 26.40
CA THR A 312 42.91 17.59 26.10
C THR A 312 43.72 16.40 25.61
N HIS A 313 44.36 16.56 24.44
CA HIS A 313 45.35 15.60 23.93
C HIS A 313 46.73 15.87 24.49
N PRO A 314 47.59 14.85 24.78
CA PRO A 314 49.03 14.99 24.73
C PRO A 314 49.57 14.50 23.38
N ARG A 315 50.39 15.37 22.79
CA ARG A 315 51.25 15.06 21.63
C ARG A 315 52.45 14.21 22.08
N TRP A 316 52.86 13.17 21.32
CA TRP A 316 54.19 13.05 20.71
C TRP A 316 54.61 11.59 20.42
N ARG A 317 55.23 11.46 19.25
CA ARG A 317 56.14 10.39 18.77
C ARG A 317 55.53 9.16 18.04
N SER A 318 55.56 9.29 16.69
CA SER A 318 56.17 8.30 15.77
C SER A 318 55.85 8.71 14.31
N ALA A 319 56.70 9.58 13.77
CA ALA A 319 56.63 10.09 12.41
C ALA A 319 57.71 9.45 11.54
N SER A 320 57.64 8.14 11.27
CA SER A 320 58.49 7.52 10.24
C SER A 320 57.93 6.21 9.64
N ALA A 321 56.89 5.60 10.20
CA ALA A 321 56.24 4.43 9.59
C ALA A 321 54.94 4.75 8.81
N ALA A 322 54.47 6.01 8.91
CA ALA A 322 53.21 6.43 8.33
C ALA A 322 53.27 6.78 6.83
N LEU A 323 54.46 7.11 6.29
CA LEU A 323 54.57 7.57 4.89
C LEU A 323 54.47 6.43 3.87
N ALA A 324 54.99 5.25 4.19
CA ALA A 324 54.87 4.06 3.30
C ALA A 324 53.47 3.46 3.29
N VAL A 325 52.79 3.47 4.45
CA VAL A 325 51.39 3.00 4.59
C VAL A 325 50.42 3.99 3.96
N VAL A 326 50.70 5.30 4.02
CA VAL A 326 49.86 6.33 3.37
C VAL A 326 49.97 6.28 1.85
N ILE A 327 51.13 5.93 1.27
CA ILE A 327 51.27 5.77 -0.19
C ILE A 327 50.56 4.49 -0.70
N VAL A 328 50.64 3.38 0.06
CA VAL A 328 49.92 2.13 -0.30
C VAL A 328 48.40 2.26 -0.10
N ILE A 329 47.98 2.92 1.00
CA ILE A 329 46.57 3.20 1.26
C ILE A 329 46.05 4.29 0.30
N GLY A 330 46.85 5.30 -0.02
CA GLY A 330 46.51 6.32 -1.01
C GLY A 330 46.37 5.74 -2.42
N GLY A 331 47.29 4.84 -2.80
CA GLY A 331 47.19 4.09 -4.06
C GLY A 331 46.03 3.13 -4.11
N ALA A 332 45.76 2.40 -3.02
CA ALA A 332 44.61 1.51 -2.88
C ALA A 332 43.28 2.28 -2.81
N VAL A 333 43.25 3.43 -2.11
CA VAL A 333 42.06 4.32 -2.07
C VAL A 333 41.85 5.06 -3.39
N ALA A 334 42.91 5.45 -4.09
CA ALA A 334 42.81 6.04 -5.43
C ALA A 334 42.37 4.99 -6.46
N TRP A 335 42.90 3.74 -6.41
CA TRP A 335 42.45 2.63 -7.23
C TRP A 335 41.03 2.16 -6.87
N PHE A 336 40.68 2.15 -5.57
CA PHE A 336 39.33 1.83 -5.06
C PHE A 336 38.32 2.95 -5.33
N ARG A 337 38.77 4.22 -5.40
CA ARG A 337 37.92 5.33 -5.88
C ARG A 337 37.81 5.41 -7.40
N ALA A 338 38.84 5.01 -8.11
CA ALA A 338 38.80 4.93 -9.58
C ALA A 338 38.04 3.69 -10.08
N SER A 339 38.00 2.59 -9.30
CA SER A 339 37.19 1.41 -9.57
C SER A 339 35.74 1.51 -9.04
N ARG A 340 35.48 2.44 -8.12
CA ARG A 340 34.15 2.92 -7.80
C ARG A 340 33.86 4.19 -8.59
N GLY A 341 33.68 4.04 -9.88
CA GLY A 341 32.93 5.03 -10.65
C GLY A 341 31.66 5.36 -9.86
N SER A 342 31.44 6.63 -9.61
CA SER A 342 30.34 7.22 -8.87
C SER A 342 29.03 6.45 -9.09
N LYS A 343 28.69 5.53 -8.20
CA LYS A 343 27.31 5.03 -8.07
C LYS A 343 26.56 6.10 -7.27
N GLY A 344 26.30 7.24 -7.92
CA GLY A 344 25.30 8.17 -7.45
C GLY A 344 23.98 7.42 -7.50
N GLY A 345 23.40 7.07 -6.34
CA GLY A 345 22.04 6.64 -6.27
C GLY A 345 21.18 7.72 -6.96
N HIS A 346 20.56 7.38 -8.09
CA HIS A 346 19.69 8.29 -8.81
C HIS A 346 18.39 8.46 -8.01
N ASN A 347 18.36 9.48 -7.14
CA ASN A 347 17.14 9.89 -6.47
C ASN A 347 16.29 10.67 -7.47
N LEU A 348 15.03 10.25 -7.62
CA LEU A 348 14.06 11.05 -8.35
C LEU A 348 13.88 12.40 -7.63
N SER A 349 14.20 13.48 -8.31
CA SER A 349 13.86 14.84 -7.90
C SER A 349 12.59 15.27 -8.65
N ASN A 350 11.74 16.09 -8.01
CA ASN A 350 10.55 16.67 -8.62
C ASN A 350 9.48 15.64 -9.07
N VAL A 351 9.11 14.71 -8.18
CA VAL A 351 7.98 13.81 -8.38
C VAL A 351 6.69 14.57 -8.07
N ALA A 352 5.80 14.71 -9.04
CA ALA A 352 4.51 15.38 -8.87
C ALA A 352 3.35 14.52 -9.40
N PRO A 353 2.13 14.60 -8.81
CA PRO A 353 0.96 13.99 -9.41
C PRO A 353 0.63 14.64 -10.75
N PHE A 354 0.58 13.83 -11.80
CA PHE A 354 0.09 14.25 -13.12
C PHE A 354 -1.43 14.20 -13.20
N THR A 355 -2.02 13.22 -12.50
CA THR A 355 -3.47 13.09 -12.33
C THR A 355 -3.83 13.17 -10.85
N SER A 356 -5.05 13.65 -10.54
CA SER A 356 -5.59 13.76 -9.17
C SER A 356 -7.10 13.50 -9.10
N SER A 357 -7.72 13.14 -10.23
CA SER A 357 -9.14 12.76 -10.27
C SER A 357 -9.34 11.37 -9.66
N PRO A 358 -10.51 11.08 -9.04
CA PRO A 358 -10.82 9.76 -8.51
C PRO A 358 -10.76 8.66 -9.57
N GLY A 359 -10.71 7.40 -9.11
CA GLY A 359 -10.77 6.21 -9.95
C GLY A 359 -9.41 5.72 -10.46
N ALA A 360 -9.39 4.45 -10.87
CA ALA A 360 -8.19 3.75 -11.29
C ALA A 360 -7.68 4.23 -12.66
N LYS A 361 -6.35 4.40 -12.77
CA LYS A 361 -5.64 4.80 -13.99
C LYS A 361 -4.51 3.83 -14.26
N PHE A 362 -4.30 3.42 -15.54
CA PHE A 362 -3.30 2.44 -15.91
C PHE A 362 -2.58 2.81 -17.20
N GLY A 363 -1.39 2.23 -17.38
CA GLY A 363 -0.64 2.19 -18.62
C GLY A 363 -0.34 3.56 -19.23
N PRO A 364 0.31 4.50 -18.52
CA PRO A 364 0.69 5.78 -19.09
C PRO A 364 1.67 5.59 -20.24
N VAL A 365 1.52 6.35 -21.32
CA VAL A 365 2.45 6.39 -22.44
C VAL A 365 2.60 7.81 -22.95
N PHE A 366 3.83 8.25 -23.15
CA PHE A 366 4.12 9.57 -23.72
C PHE A 366 3.89 9.60 -25.22
N SER A 367 3.45 10.77 -25.72
CA SER A 367 3.49 11.11 -27.13
C SER A 367 4.94 11.14 -27.66
N PRO A 368 5.17 10.96 -28.97
CA PRO A 368 6.53 10.97 -29.55
C PRO A 368 7.32 12.26 -29.31
N ASP A 369 6.64 13.40 -29.11
CA ASP A 369 7.24 14.69 -28.76
C ASP A 369 7.45 14.85 -27.23
N GLY A 370 6.86 13.97 -26.41
CA GLY A 370 6.97 13.97 -24.97
C GLY A 370 6.11 14.98 -24.24
N ASN A 371 5.12 15.62 -24.90
CA ASN A 371 4.31 16.69 -24.31
C ASN A 371 2.94 16.23 -23.81
N GLU A 372 2.48 15.05 -24.21
CA GLU A 372 1.20 14.47 -23.82
C GLU A 372 1.38 13.07 -23.24
N ILE A 373 0.45 12.65 -22.38
CA ILE A 373 0.37 11.29 -21.86
C ILE A 373 -1.02 10.75 -22.18
N ALA A 374 -1.06 9.59 -22.86
CA ALA A 374 -2.25 8.79 -23.02
C ALA A 374 -2.28 7.70 -21.92
N TYR A 375 -3.47 7.39 -21.38
CA TYR A 375 -3.66 6.40 -20.33
C TYR A 375 -5.09 5.86 -20.31
N ALA A 376 -5.28 4.69 -19.74
CA ALA A 376 -6.61 4.15 -19.46
C ALA A 376 -7.10 4.68 -18.11
N TRP A 377 -8.35 5.18 -18.06
CA TRP A 377 -8.98 5.67 -16.85
C TRP A 377 -10.45 5.27 -16.80
N LYS A 378 -10.91 4.87 -15.60
CA LYS A 378 -12.31 4.46 -15.38
C LYS A 378 -13.30 5.63 -15.40
N GLY A 379 -12.81 6.87 -15.50
CA GLY A 379 -13.64 8.08 -15.49
C GLY A 379 -14.10 8.47 -14.09
N GLU A 380 -14.73 9.64 -13.98
CA GLU A 380 -15.28 10.15 -12.71
C GLU A 380 -16.51 9.36 -12.24
N ASN A 381 -17.24 8.78 -13.17
CA ASN A 381 -18.44 7.96 -12.87
C ASN A 381 -18.11 6.48 -12.63
N GLU A 382 -16.84 6.08 -12.75
CA GLU A 382 -16.35 4.72 -12.55
C GLU A 382 -17.12 3.63 -13.33
N ASP A 383 -17.62 3.96 -14.53
CA ASP A 383 -18.44 3.07 -15.36
C ASP A 383 -17.59 2.00 -16.07
N ASN A 384 -16.57 2.38 -16.85
CA ASN A 384 -15.62 1.49 -17.51
C ASN A 384 -14.29 2.18 -17.80
N PHE A 385 -13.31 1.42 -18.27
CA PHE A 385 -12.01 2.00 -18.69
C PHE A 385 -12.09 2.49 -20.12
N ASP A 386 -11.73 3.76 -20.30
CA ASP A 386 -11.57 4.41 -21.61
C ASP A 386 -10.17 4.98 -21.74
N ILE A 387 -9.77 5.29 -22.97
CA ILE A 387 -8.51 5.95 -23.25
C ILE A 387 -8.68 7.47 -23.14
N TYR A 388 -7.81 8.09 -22.36
CA TYR A 388 -7.71 9.52 -22.15
C TYR A 388 -6.35 10.05 -22.56
N ILE A 389 -6.30 11.31 -23.00
CA ILE A 389 -5.08 12.05 -23.26
C ILE A 389 -5.06 13.28 -22.38
N LYS A 390 -3.89 13.63 -21.84
CA LYS A 390 -3.69 14.86 -21.08
C LYS A 390 -2.37 15.51 -21.44
N LEU A 391 -2.40 16.81 -21.69
CA LEU A 391 -1.23 17.65 -21.95
C LEU A 391 -0.45 17.89 -20.65
N ILE A 392 0.87 17.87 -20.72
CA ILE A 392 1.74 18.18 -19.58
C ILE A 392 1.73 19.70 -19.37
N GLY A 393 1.44 20.11 -18.12
CA GLY A 393 1.45 21.54 -17.73
C GLY A 393 0.14 22.31 -17.92
N ALA A 394 -0.87 21.77 -18.61
CA ALA A 394 -2.13 22.50 -18.82
C ALA A 394 -3.33 21.57 -19.10
N GLY A 395 -4.53 22.03 -18.76
CA GLY A 395 -5.80 21.45 -19.18
C GLY A 395 -6.28 20.23 -18.38
N GLY A 396 -7.56 19.92 -18.55
CA GLY A 396 -8.17 18.66 -18.10
C GLY A 396 -7.87 17.50 -19.08
N PRO A 397 -8.12 16.25 -18.68
CA PRO A 397 -7.99 15.11 -19.58
C PRO A 397 -9.07 15.11 -20.67
N LEU A 398 -8.68 14.80 -21.90
CA LEU A 398 -9.57 14.57 -23.03
C LEU A 398 -9.90 13.08 -23.10
N ARG A 399 -11.18 12.70 -23.00
CA ARG A 399 -11.65 11.34 -23.25
C ARG A 399 -11.62 11.08 -24.75
N LEU A 400 -10.86 10.07 -25.18
CA LEU A 400 -10.69 9.73 -26.59
C LEU A 400 -11.69 8.66 -27.04
N THR A 401 -12.01 7.73 -26.17
CA THR A 401 -12.91 6.60 -26.46
C THR A 401 -14.09 6.58 -25.46
N SER A 402 -15.19 5.87 -25.80
CA SER A 402 -16.43 5.85 -25.00
C SER A 402 -17.26 4.58 -25.19
N ASN A 403 -16.62 3.45 -25.52
CA ASN A 403 -17.32 2.19 -25.71
C ASN A 403 -17.72 1.58 -24.36
N ALA A 404 -18.80 0.77 -24.31
CA ALA A 404 -19.20 0.06 -23.10
C ALA A 404 -18.25 -1.06 -22.68
N ALA A 405 -17.36 -1.52 -23.56
CA ALA A 405 -16.28 -2.45 -23.26
C ALA A 405 -15.08 -1.69 -22.68
N GLY A 406 -14.30 -2.35 -21.82
CA GLY A 406 -13.10 -1.73 -21.23
C GLY A 406 -11.97 -1.60 -22.25
N GLU A 407 -11.27 -0.48 -22.24
CA GLU A 407 -10.19 -0.13 -23.15
C GLU A 407 -8.91 0.13 -22.39
N TYR A 408 -7.82 -0.47 -22.88
CA TYR A 408 -6.55 -0.57 -22.15
C TYR A 408 -5.35 -0.42 -23.09
N CYS A 409 -4.16 -0.26 -22.50
CA CYS A 409 -2.87 -0.32 -23.21
C CYS A 409 -2.75 0.65 -24.37
N PRO A 410 -2.96 1.97 -24.18
CA PRO A 410 -2.73 2.93 -25.24
C PRO A 410 -1.29 2.90 -25.72
N ALA A 411 -1.07 3.10 -27.02
CA ALA A 411 0.24 3.24 -27.63
C ALA A 411 0.20 4.25 -28.78
N TRP A 412 1.05 5.27 -28.70
CA TRP A 412 1.15 6.29 -29.74
C TRP A 412 1.87 5.77 -30.99
N SER A 413 1.32 6.09 -32.16
CA SER A 413 2.04 5.88 -33.41
C SER A 413 3.31 6.75 -33.47
N PRO A 414 4.38 6.32 -34.19
CA PRO A 414 5.64 7.08 -34.27
C PRO A 414 5.50 8.51 -34.79
N ASP A 415 4.50 8.76 -35.62
CA ASP A 415 4.18 10.09 -36.18
C ASP A 415 3.26 10.93 -35.25
N GLY A 416 2.79 10.38 -34.14
CA GLY A 416 1.91 11.02 -33.16
C GLY A 416 0.47 11.25 -33.63
N ARG A 417 0.06 10.68 -34.75
CA ARG A 417 -1.28 10.94 -35.32
C ARG A 417 -2.34 9.97 -34.85
N ASN A 418 -1.95 8.80 -34.38
CA ASN A 418 -2.86 7.73 -33.99
C ASN A 418 -2.49 7.14 -32.64
N ILE A 419 -3.49 6.56 -31.97
CA ILE A 419 -3.31 5.75 -30.77
C ILE A 419 -3.87 4.36 -31.05
N ALA A 420 -3.04 3.33 -30.87
CA ALA A 420 -3.49 1.95 -30.79
C ALA A 420 -3.93 1.64 -29.36
N PHE A 421 -4.93 0.80 -29.21
CA PHE A 421 -5.41 0.35 -27.90
C PHE A 421 -6.03 -1.04 -27.98
N PHE A 422 -6.14 -1.68 -26.82
CA PHE A 422 -6.78 -2.98 -26.67
C PHE A 422 -8.17 -2.80 -26.06
N ARG A 423 -9.20 -3.42 -26.66
CA ARG A 423 -10.58 -3.45 -26.16
C ARG A 423 -10.94 -4.85 -25.72
N LYS A 424 -11.50 -4.97 -24.51
CA LYS A 424 -11.95 -6.21 -23.91
C LYS A 424 -13.38 -6.10 -23.44
N TRP A 425 -14.19 -7.10 -23.79
CA TRP A 425 -15.56 -7.20 -23.27
C TRP A 425 -15.57 -7.81 -21.86
N PRO A 426 -16.39 -7.27 -20.94
CA PRO A 426 -16.51 -7.82 -19.59
C PRO A 426 -16.84 -9.31 -19.62
N TRP A 427 -16.17 -10.08 -18.77
CA TRP A 427 -16.41 -11.52 -18.58
C TRP A 427 -16.27 -12.39 -19.86
N SER A 428 -15.57 -11.89 -20.85
CA SER A 428 -15.32 -12.57 -22.13
C SER A 428 -13.82 -12.81 -22.31
N ASP A 429 -13.47 -13.96 -22.90
CA ASP A 429 -12.11 -14.22 -23.40
C ASP A 429 -11.84 -13.51 -24.74
N ARG A 430 -12.80 -12.69 -25.19
CA ARG A 430 -12.69 -11.97 -26.46
C ARG A 430 -12.13 -10.58 -26.23
N GLY A 431 -11.05 -10.29 -26.93
CA GLY A 431 -10.43 -8.98 -27.03
C GLY A 431 -10.06 -8.65 -28.48
N ALA A 432 -9.80 -7.38 -28.76
CA ALA A 432 -9.35 -6.97 -30.08
C ALA A 432 -8.48 -5.72 -30.02
N TYR A 433 -7.61 -5.56 -31.02
CA TYR A 433 -6.76 -4.39 -31.21
C TYR A 433 -7.41 -3.37 -32.12
N TYR A 434 -7.38 -2.10 -31.68
CA TYR A 434 -7.98 -0.97 -32.40
C TYR A 434 -6.96 0.16 -32.58
N ILE A 435 -7.23 1.03 -33.55
CA ILE A 435 -6.53 2.29 -33.77
C ILE A 435 -7.56 3.42 -33.88
N ILE A 436 -7.27 4.55 -33.26
CA ILE A 436 -8.07 5.80 -33.33
C ILE A 436 -7.14 6.99 -33.60
N PRO A 437 -7.55 8.01 -34.39
CA PRO A 437 -6.80 9.25 -34.48
C PRO A 437 -6.63 9.92 -33.10
N ALA A 438 -5.45 10.48 -32.83
CA ALA A 438 -5.13 11.09 -31.54
C ALA A 438 -6.01 12.30 -31.18
N LEU A 439 -6.61 12.95 -32.16
CA LEU A 439 -7.57 14.04 -31.99
C LEU A 439 -9.04 13.57 -31.90
N GLY A 440 -9.26 12.26 -31.80
CA GLY A 440 -10.59 11.66 -31.87
C GLY A 440 -11.05 11.42 -33.31
N GLY A 441 -12.09 10.59 -33.45
CA GLY A 441 -12.67 10.22 -34.74
C GLY A 441 -13.09 8.75 -34.81
N THR A 442 -13.16 8.21 -36.01
CA THR A 442 -13.61 6.84 -36.22
C THR A 442 -12.52 5.83 -35.84
N GLU A 443 -12.90 4.90 -34.97
CA GLU A 443 -12.04 3.77 -34.59
C GLU A 443 -11.97 2.73 -35.72
N ARG A 444 -10.80 2.11 -35.87
CA ARG A 444 -10.59 1.00 -36.80
C ARG A 444 -10.07 -0.23 -36.08
N LYS A 445 -10.83 -1.33 -36.19
CA LYS A 445 -10.39 -2.64 -35.71
C LYS A 445 -9.27 -3.17 -36.61
N ILE A 446 -8.21 -3.70 -35.98
CA ILE A 446 -7.05 -4.28 -36.68
C ILE A 446 -7.16 -5.80 -36.70
N ALA A 447 -7.31 -6.43 -35.52
CA ALA A 447 -7.40 -7.89 -35.39
C ALA A 447 -8.08 -8.30 -34.07
N GLU A 448 -8.58 -9.55 -34.03
CA GLU A 448 -8.97 -10.21 -32.76
C GLU A 448 -7.72 -10.60 -31.97
N GLN A 449 -7.83 -10.67 -30.65
CA GLN A 449 -6.83 -11.28 -29.76
C GLN A 449 -7.12 -12.79 -29.64
N TYR A 450 -6.07 -13.61 -29.61
CA TYR A 450 -6.14 -15.06 -29.43
C TYR A 450 -5.45 -15.53 -28.15
N GLY A 451 -4.62 -14.70 -27.51
CA GLY A 451 -3.83 -14.99 -26.32
C GLY A 451 -4.56 -14.72 -25.01
N GLN A 452 -3.83 -14.88 -23.91
CA GLN A 452 -4.32 -14.51 -22.59
C GLN A 452 -4.30 -13.00 -22.40
N ASP A 453 -5.20 -12.52 -21.53
CA ASP A 453 -5.33 -11.11 -21.21
C ASP A 453 -4.10 -10.53 -20.51
N VAL A 454 -3.62 -9.43 -21.04
CA VAL A 454 -2.60 -8.60 -20.41
C VAL A 454 -3.18 -7.19 -20.20
N VAL A 455 -3.94 -7.02 -19.13
CA VAL A 455 -4.57 -5.72 -18.81
C VAL A 455 -3.69 -4.82 -17.94
N PHE A 456 -2.58 -5.33 -17.42
CA PHE A 456 -1.68 -4.57 -16.57
C PHE A 456 -0.38 -4.23 -17.31
N GLY A 457 -0.04 -2.94 -17.31
CA GLY A 457 1.15 -2.43 -17.97
C GLY A 457 0.91 -2.09 -19.45
N ARG A 458 1.99 -2.12 -20.23
CA ARG A 458 2.01 -1.77 -21.65
C ARG A 458 1.93 -3.05 -22.47
N CYS A 459 0.81 -3.33 -23.11
CA CYS A 459 0.58 -4.56 -23.86
C CYS A 459 0.70 -4.39 -25.38
N ILE A 460 0.82 -3.16 -25.86
CA ILE A 460 0.97 -2.79 -27.27
C ILE A 460 2.12 -1.81 -27.40
N ASP A 461 2.92 -1.96 -28.45
CA ASP A 461 3.82 -0.93 -28.96
C ASP A 461 3.74 -0.86 -30.49
N TRP A 462 4.41 0.09 -31.11
CA TRP A 462 4.45 0.27 -32.55
C TRP A 462 5.82 -0.10 -33.11
N SER A 463 5.83 -0.64 -34.33
CA SER A 463 7.04 -0.69 -35.13
C SER A 463 7.49 0.73 -35.54
N ARG A 464 8.79 0.93 -35.73
CA ARG A 464 9.35 2.25 -36.00
C ARG A 464 8.82 2.87 -37.28
N ASP A 465 8.50 2.06 -38.29
CA ASP A 465 7.92 2.50 -39.57
C ASP A 465 6.42 2.77 -39.51
N GLY A 466 5.79 2.52 -38.36
CA GLY A 466 4.36 2.73 -38.13
C GLY A 466 3.45 1.77 -38.89
N LYS A 467 3.96 0.66 -39.43
CA LYS A 467 3.16 -0.28 -40.25
C LYS A 467 2.67 -1.50 -39.47
N SER A 468 3.20 -1.76 -38.29
CA SER A 468 2.80 -2.88 -37.46
C SER A 468 2.69 -2.49 -36.00
N LEU A 469 1.83 -3.20 -35.27
CA LEU A 469 1.80 -3.21 -33.80
C LEU A 469 2.71 -4.34 -33.31
N ILE A 470 3.37 -4.10 -32.17
CA ILE A 470 4.12 -5.12 -31.45
C ILE A 470 3.25 -5.57 -30.28
N VAL A 471 2.84 -6.82 -30.26
CA VAL A 471 1.89 -7.36 -29.28
C VAL A 471 2.34 -8.69 -28.70
N ALA A 472 1.90 -8.99 -27.48
CA ALA A 472 2.01 -10.34 -26.91
C ALA A 472 0.69 -11.07 -27.17
N ASP A 473 0.69 -12.10 -28.01
CA ASP A 473 -0.52 -12.82 -28.43
C ASP A 473 -0.16 -14.22 -28.96
N LYS A 474 -1.15 -14.98 -29.43
CA LYS A 474 -0.98 -16.23 -30.15
C LYS A 474 -1.03 -16.01 -31.67
N MET A 475 -0.41 -16.92 -32.42
CA MET A 475 -0.47 -16.90 -33.86
C MET A 475 -1.87 -17.25 -34.40
N ALA A 476 -2.54 -18.21 -33.73
CA ALA A 476 -3.88 -18.68 -34.04
C ALA A 476 -4.61 -19.05 -32.73
N PRO A 477 -5.96 -19.13 -32.72
CA PRO A 477 -6.71 -19.44 -31.52
C PRO A 477 -6.35 -20.79 -30.88
N GLU A 478 -6.01 -21.79 -31.70
CA GLU A 478 -5.64 -23.14 -31.30
C GLU A 478 -4.16 -23.28 -30.93
N ASP A 479 -3.31 -22.25 -31.12
CA ASP A 479 -1.91 -22.32 -30.77
C ASP A 479 -1.74 -22.30 -29.24
N SER A 480 -0.99 -23.25 -28.70
CA SER A 480 -0.64 -23.30 -27.27
C SER A 480 0.50 -22.35 -26.92
N ARG A 481 1.24 -21.85 -27.89
CA ARG A 481 2.42 -20.99 -27.69
C ARG A 481 2.04 -19.54 -27.54
N SER A 482 2.57 -18.89 -26.52
CA SER A 482 2.59 -17.43 -26.40
C SER A 482 3.73 -16.84 -27.24
N SER A 483 3.48 -15.71 -27.88
CA SER A 483 4.42 -15.11 -28.84
C SER A 483 4.49 -13.59 -28.68
N ILE A 484 5.65 -13.02 -29.00
CA ILE A 484 5.75 -11.60 -29.38
C ILE A 484 5.60 -11.51 -30.87
N LEU A 485 4.63 -10.74 -31.33
CA LEU A 485 4.21 -10.65 -32.73
C LEU A 485 4.37 -9.23 -33.28
N LEU A 486 4.71 -9.16 -34.58
CA LEU A 486 4.37 -8.00 -35.41
C LEU A 486 2.99 -8.26 -36.02
N LEU A 487 2.05 -7.38 -35.71
CA LEU A 487 0.69 -7.39 -36.24
C LEU A 487 0.55 -6.26 -37.26
N SER A 488 0.46 -6.59 -38.52
CA SER A 488 0.29 -5.62 -39.63
C SER A 488 -1.00 -4.82 -39.44
N ILE A 489 -0.92 -3.51 -39.51
CA ILE A 489 -2.08 -2.62 -39.41
C ILE A 489 -2.90 -2.55 -40.71
N GLU A 490 -2.35 -2.96 -41.83
CA GLU A 490 -3.00 -2.93 -43.12
C GLU A 490 -3.97 -4.10 -43.31
N ASP A 491 -3.51 -5.32 -43.03
CA ASP A 491 -4.23 -6.58 -43.32
C ASP A 491 -4.40 -7.53 -42.09
N GLY A 492 -3.87 -7.16 -40.92
CA GLY A 492 -3.97 -7.96 -39.71
C GLY A 492 -3.07 -9.21 -39.70
N GLN A 493 -2.14 -9.35 -40.67
CA GLN A 493 -1.17 -10.47 -40.71
C GLN A 493 -0.29 -10.47 -39.46
N ARG A 494 0.03 -11.69 -38.99
CA ARG A 494 0.83 -11.94 -37.78
C ARG A 494 2.16 -12.54 -38.16
N THR A 495 3.24 -11.93 -37.66
CA THR A 495 4.62 -12.45 -37.83
C THR A 495 5.27 -12.61 -36.46
N ALA A 496 5.67 -13.81 -36.09
CA ALA A 496 6.27 -14.08 -34.79
C ALA A 496 7.75 -13.64 -34.77
N LEU A 497 8.12 -12.83 -33.78
CA LEU A 497 9.50 -12.53 -33.43
C LEU A 497 10.07 -13.61 -32.51
N VAL A 498 9.29 -14.09 -31.59
CA VAL A 498 9.59 -15.19 -30.69
C VAL A 498 8.31 -15.93 -30.31
N SER A 499 8.36 -17.25 -30.18
CA SER A 499 7.27 -18.11 -29.74
C SER A 499 7.81 -19.10 -28.72
N GLN A 500 7.11 -19.24 -27.61
CA GLN A 500 7.49 -20.15 -26.53
C GLN A 500 6.29 -20.97 -26.07
N PRO A 501 6.41 -22.29 -25.99
CA PRO A 501 5.37 -23.13 -25.41
C PRO A 501 5.30 -22.89 -23.89
N ASP A 502 4.09 -22.91 -23.35
CA ASP A 502 3.79 -22.98 -21.91
C ASP A 502 4.42 -21.88 -21.04
N LEU A 503 4.86 -20.77 -21.67
CA LEU A 503 5.40 -19.62 -20.98
C LEU A 503 4.48 -18.40 -21.12
N TYR A 504 4.38 -17.64 -20.05
CA TYR A 504 3.76 -16.32 -20.05
C TYR A 504 4.68 -15.31 -20.70
N ILE A 505 4.19 -14.61 -21.72
CA ILE A 505 4.91 -13.54 -22.41
C ILE A 505 4.07 -12.27 -22.38
N ALA A 506 4.66 -11.13 -21.98
CA ALA A 506 3.94 -9.88 -21.80
C ALA A 506 4.80 -8.62 -22.00
N ASN A 507 4.13 -7.47 -22.05
CA ASN A 507 4.73 -6.13 -22.03
C ASN A 507 5.83 -5.91 -23.09
N PRO A 508 5.57 -6.14 -24.38
CA PRO A 508 6.55 -5.89 -25.43
C PRO A 508 6.75 -4.39 -25.62
N ILE A 509 7.99 -3.94 -25.67
CA ILE A 509 8.36 -2.56 -26.00
C ILE A 509 9.56 -2.49 -26.93
N LEU A 510 9.46 -1.65 -27.93
CA LEU A 510 10.52 -1.38 -28.90
C LEU A 510 11.64 -0.55 -28.26
N SER A 511 12.89 -0.91 -28.52
CA SER A 511 14.04 -0.08 -28.15
C SER A 511 14.03 1.27 -28.89
N PRO A 512 14.59 2.34 -28.29
CA PRO A 512 14.60 3.67 -28.91
C PRO A 512 15.28 3.72 -30.28
N ASP A 513 16.27 2.86 -30.52
CA ASP A 513 16.95 2.70 -31.83
C ASP A 513 16.14 1.85 -32.84
N GLY A 514 15.06 1.20 -32.39
CA GLY A 514 14.21 0.36 -33.21
C GLY A 514 14.79 -1.01 -33.58
N THR A 515 15.87 -1.45 -32.95
CA THR A 515 16.56 -2.70 -33.29
C THR A 515 16.14 -3.93 -32.46
N GLY A 516 15.58 -3.69 -31.26
CA GLY A 516 15.23 -4.77 -30.35
C GLY A 516 13.86 -4.55 -29.68
N VAL A 517 13.24 -5.63 -29.25
CA VAL A 517 12.02 -5.63 -28.44
C VAL A 517 12.34 -6.22 -27.08
N ALA A 518 12.15 -5.43 -26.02
CA ALA A 518 12.18 -5.95 -24.65
C ALA A 518 10.79 -6.47 -24.26
N TYR A 519 10.75 -7.56 -23.50
CA TYR A 519 9.50 -8.17 -23.04
C TYR A 519 9.72 -8.97 -21.76
N ILE A 520 8.65 -9.29 -21.08
CA ILE A 520 8.65 -10.16 -19.90
C ILE A 520 8.35 -11.58 -20.34
N GLN A 521 9.12 -12.55 -19.84
CA GLN A 521 8.89 -13.98 -20.05
C GLN A 521 9.05 -14.74 -18.73
N GLY A 522 8.10 -15.61 -18.41
CA GLY A 522 8.12 -16.42 -17.19
C GLY A 522 7.17 -17.59 -17.26
N ALA A 523 7.20 -18.42 -16.22
CA ALA A 523 6.35 -19.60 -16.12
C ALA A 523 4.93 -19.30 -15.58
N GLY A 524 4.72 -18.11 -15.00
CA GLY A 524 3.44 -17.70 -14.40
C GLY A 524 3.07 -16.26 -14.70
N PHE A 525 1.84 -15.89 -14.33
CA PHE A 525 1.30 -14.55 -14.53
C PHE A 525 2.17 -13.49 -13.83
N LEU A 526 2.74 -12.56 -14.61
CA LEU A 526 3.64 -11.49 -14.18
C LEU A 526 4.95 -11.94 -13.51
N ALA A 527 5.15 -13.23 -13.18
CA ALA A 527 6.40 -13.73 -12.62
C ALA A 527 7.35 -14.16 -13.74
N GLY A 528 8.54 -13.57 -13.81
CA GLY A 528 9.48 -13.87 -14.87
C GLY A 528 10.68 -12.94 -14.91
N ASP A 529 11.30 -12.91 -16.06
CA ASP A 529 12.48 -12.11 -16.35
C ASP A 529 12.29 -11.26 -17.58
N ILE A 530 13.09 -10.22 -17.69
CA ILE A 530 13.15 -9.36 -18.87
C ILE A 530 14.06 -10.01 -19.91
N TYR A 531 13.56 -10.09 -21.13
CA TYR A 531 14.29 -10.55 -22.30
C TYR A 531 14.30 -9.46 -23.38
N VAL A 532 15.28 -9.52 -24.25
CA VAL A 532 15.38 -8.68 -25.45
C VAL A 532 15.59 -9.58 -26.68
N VAL A 533 14.78 -9.39 -27.70
CA VAL A 533 14.87 -10.07 -28.99
C VAL A 533 15.09 -9.05 -30.12
N PRO A 534 15.93 -9.30 -31.12
CA PRO A 534 16.04 -8.44 -32.31
C PRO A 534 14.69 -8.34 -33.04
N VAL A 535 14.35 -7.16 -33.59
CA VAL A 535 13.15 -6.99 -34.44
C VAL A 535 13.19 -7.86 -35.69
N SER A 536 14.40 -8.21 -36.18
CA SER A 536 14.60 -9.15 -37.28
C SER A 536 14.35 -10.61 -36.92
N GLY A 537 13.95 -10.88 -35.64
CA GLY A 537 13.86 -12.23 -35.09
C GLY A 537 15.24 -12.77 -34.66
N GLY A 538 15.24 -13.94 -34.02
CA GLY A 538 16.43 -14.59 -33.55
C GLY A 538 16.37 -15.06 -32.11
N ARG A 539 17.52 -15.37 -31.52
CA ARG A 539 17.59 -15.91 -30.16
C ARG A 539 17.41 -14.78 -29.13
N PRO A 540 16.41 -14.87 -28.23
CA PRO A 540 16.24 -13.90 -27.16
C PRO A 540 17.42 -13.92 -26.18
N ARG A 541 17.79 -12.74 -25.69
CA ARG A 541 18.79 -12.55 -24.63
C ARG A 541 18.13 -12.17 -23.32
N ARG A 542 18.41 -12.92 -22.27
CA ARG A 542 17.92 -12.67 -20.92
C ARG A 542 18.65 -11.47 -20.30
N VAL A 543 17.93 -10.55 -19.68
CA VAL A 543 18.43 -9.31 -19.04
C VAL A 543 18.43 -9.42 -17.52
N THR A 544 17.36 -9.97 -16.92
CA THR A 544 17.28 -10.29 -15.49
C THR A 544 17.24 -11.81 -15.30
N SER A 545 17.50 -12.30 -14.06
CA SER A 545 17.62 -13.75 -13.83
C SER A 545 17.10 -14.19 -12.47
N ASP A 546 16.25 -13.41 -11.83
CA ASP A 546 15.76 -13.68 -10.49
C ASP A 546 14.26 -14.04 -10.43
N GLY A 547 13.59 -14.15 -11.58
CA GLY A 547 12.23 -14.66 -11.73
C GLY A 547 11.18 -13.94 -10.89
N ARG A 548 11.38 -12.65 -10.57
CA ARG A 548 10.49 -11.88 -9.69
C ARG A 548 9.26 -11.38 -10.44
N THR A 549 8.24 -10.99 -9.68
CA THR A 549 7.04 -10.40 -10.27
C THR A 549 7.35 -9.03 -10.85
N LEU A 550 6.91 -8.78 -12.09
CA LEU A 550 7.16 -7.59 -12.89
C LEU A 550 5.84 -6.96 -13.34
N ASN A 551 5.71 -5.63 -13.27
CA ASN A 551 4.53 -4.91 -13.73
C ASN A 551 4.94 -3.68 -14.58
N GLY A 552 5.10 -3.92 -15.87
CA GLY A 552 5.52 -2.91 -16.83
C GLY A 552 7.05 -2.71 -16.89
N ILE A 553 7.52 -2.45 -18.09
CA ILE A 553 8.92 -2.15 -18.43
C ILE A 553 8.97 -0.92 -19.34
N ALA A 554 10.06 -0.16 -19.30
CA ALA A 554 10.31 0.98 -20.17
C ALA A 554 11.81 1.12 -20.48
N TRP A 555 12.17 1.40 -21.71
CA TRP A 555 13.52 1.75 -22.08
C TRP A 555 13.85 3.18 -21.63
N THR A 556 15.08 3.43 -21.17
CA THR A 556 15.62 4.80 -21.11
C THR A 556 15.72 5.38 -22.52
N ALA A 557 15.60 6.71 -22.65
CA ALA A 557 15.60 7.36 -23.96
C ALA A 557 16.90 7.11 -24.77
N ASP A 558 18.02 6.86 -24.08
CA ASP A 558 19.31 6.50 -24.68
C ASP A 558 19.46 4.99 -24.99
N GLY A 559 18.46 4.16 -24.63
CA GLY A 559 18.47 2.72 -24.87
C GLY A 559 19.46 1.91 -24.03
N ARG A 560 20.12 2.53 -23.04
CA ARG A 560 21.16 1.86 -22.24
C ARG A 560 20.62 1.03 -21.10
N GLU A 561 19.45 1.39 -20.59
CA GLU A 561 18.84 0.74 -19.43
C GLU A 561 17.36 0.46 -19.66
N ILE A 562 16.83 -0.47 -18.86
CA ILE A 562 15.42 -0.76 -18.78
C ILE A 562 14.97 -0.44 -17.35
N VAL A 563 13.97 0.44 -17.22
CA VAL A 563 13.25 0.75 -15.98
C VAL A 563 12.02 -0.14 -15.91
N PHE A 564 11.75 -0.72 -14.75
CA PHE A 564 10.64 -1.64 -14.59
C PHE A 564 10.09 -1.62 -13.15
N ALA A 565 8.85 -2.04 -12.97
CA ALA A 565 8.26 -2.21 -11.66
C ALA A 565 8.38 -3.66 -11.20
N SER A 566 8.75 -3.86 -9.93
CA SER A 566 8.89 -5.18 -9.34
C SER A 566 8.71 -5.16 -7.82
N ASN A 567 8.20 -6.25 -7.26
CA ASN A 567 8.11 -6.49 -5.82
C ASN A 567 9.34 -7.18 -5.22
N ARG A 568 10.48 -7.23 -5.92
CA ARG A 568 11.72 -7.91 -5.48
C ARG A 568 12.28 -7.41 -4.14
N GLY A 569 11.90 -6.23 -3.70
CA GLY A 569 12.22 -5.67 -2.38
C GLY A 569 11.09 -5.82 -1.35
N GLY A 570 10.08 -6.64 -1.64
CA GLY A 570 8.87 -6.83 -0.84
C GLY A 570 7.67 -6.08 -1.41
N LEU A 571 7.70 -4.76 -1.44
CA LEU A 571 6.65 -3.94 -2.04
C LEU A 571 6.96 -3.57 -3.48
N TRP A 572 5.92 -3.24 -4.26
CA TRP A 572 6.04 -2.76 -5.61
C TRP A 572 6.81 -1.44 -5.65
N ARG A 573 7.94 -1.42 -6.38
CA ARG A 573 8.82 -0.26 -6.60
C ARG A 573 9.38 -0.26 -8.00
N LEU A 574 9.91 0.89 -8.43
CA LEU A 574 10.65 0.97 -9.66
C LEU A 574 12.11 0.51 -9.47
N TRP A 575 12.59 -0.19 -10.46
CA TRP A 575 13.96 -0.71 -10.58
C TRP A 575 14.53 -0.38 -11.94
N ARG A 576 15.83 -0.39 -12.08
CA ARG A 576 16.54 -0.21 -13.34
C ARG A 576 17.61 -1.27 -13.51
N VAL A 577 17.87 -1.65 -14.72
CA VAL A 577 18.90 -2.63 -15.07
C VAL A 577 19.57 -2.23 -16.39
N PRO A 578 20.90 -2.37 -16.56
CA PRO A 578 21.52 -2.18 -17.85
C PRO A 578 20.87 -3.08 -18.93
N ALA A 579 20.61 -2.53 -20.08
CA ALA A 579 20.00 -3.29 -21.19
C ALA A 579 20.87 -4.51 -21.61
N SER A 580 22.18 -4.46 -21.37
CA SER A 580 23.11 -5.58 -21.57
C SER A 580 22.95 -6.71 -20.55
N GLY A 581 22.20 -6.50 -19.48
CA GLY A 581 22.06 -7.38 -18.34
C GLY A 581 22.93 -6.95 -17.15
N GLY A 582 22.57 -7.44 -15.96
CA GLY A 582 23.27 -7.10 -14.72
C GLY A 582 22.34 -7.21 -13.50
N THR A 583 22.84 -6.73 -12.35
CA THR A 583 22.04 -6.69 -11.13
C THR A 583 21.09 -5.49 -11.16
N PRO A 584 19.77 -5.68 -10.98
CA PRO A 584 18.84 -4.56 -10.88
C PRO A 584 19.12 -3.66 -9.69
N GLU A 585 19.02 -2.34 -9.87
CA GLU A 585 19.18 -1.33 -8.85
C GLU A 585 17.83 -0.60 -8.61
N PRO A 586 17.48 -0.24 -7.35
CA PRO A 586 16.23 0.47 -7.08
C PRO A 586 16.30 1.91 -7.61
N VAL A 587 15.19 2.39 -8.17
CA VAL A 587 14.98 3.81 -8.48
C VAL A 587 14.41 4.47 -7.24
N SER A 588 15.26 5.22 -6.53
CA SER A 588 14.88 5.87 -5.27
C SER A 588 13.95 7.06 -5.52
N GLY A 589 12.94 7.24 -4.64
CA GLY A 589 12.02 8.39 -4.68
C GLY A 589 10.67 8.12 -5.35
N ALA A 590 10.47 6.96 -6.02
CA ALA A 590 9.18 6.62 -6.61
C ALA A 590 8.10 6.20 -5.58
N GLY A 591 8.51 5.85 -4.35
CA GLY A 591 7.58 5.36 -3.32
C GLY A 591 7.15 3.91 -3.51
N ASP A 592 6.34 3.42 -2.54
CA ASP A 592 5.74 2.08 -2.59
C ASP A 592 4.48 2.09 -3.45
N GLY A 593 4.19 1.00 -4.15
CA GLY A 593 3.04 0.88 -5.06
C GLY A 593 3.30 1.44 -6.46
N ALA A 594 4.56 1.79 -6.79
CA ALA A 594 4.94 2.27 -8.10
C ALA A 594 4.92 1.14 -9.14
N ALA A 595 4.21 1.34 -10.25
CA ALA A 595 3.98 0.36 -11.30
C ALA A 595 3.96 1.00 -12.71
N ALA A 596 4.00 0.19 -13.76
CA ALA A 596 3.82 0.58 -15.16
C ALA A 596 4.61 1.85 -15.55
N PRO A 597 5.96 1.86 -15.47
CA PRO A 597 6.77 3.00 -15.87
C PRO A 597 6.65 3.29 -17.37
N ALA A 598 6.72 4.57 -17.73
CA ALA A 598 6.85 5.06 -19.11
C ALA A 598 7.90 6.16 -19.15
N ILE A 599 8.76 6.15 -20.15
CA ILE A 599 9.80 7.16 -20.31
C ILE A 599 9.54 7.94 -21.59
N ALA A 600 9.62 9.27 -21.47
CA ALA A 600 9.42 10.16 -22.60
C ALA A 600 10.57 9.98 -23.61
N PRO A 601 10.26 9.85 -24.93
CA PRO A 601 11.29 9.82 -25.97
C PRO A 601 12.12 11.11 -26.00
N ARG A 602 11.56 12.21 -25.54
CA ARG A 602 12.17 13.54 -25.44
C ARG A 602 11.82 14.19 -24.10
N GLY A 603 12.69 15.07 -23.58
CA GLY A 603 12.40 15.89 -22.40
C GLY A 603 12.76 15.27 -21.06
N ASN A 604 13.48 14.15 -21.03
CA ASN A 604 13.99 13.50 -19.80
C ASN A 604 12.92 13.33 -18.71
N ARG A 605 11.77 12.75 -19.05
CA ARG A 605 10.64 12.57 -18.13
C ARG A 605 10.34 11.09 -17.92
N LEU A 606 9.94 10.76 -16.70
CA LEU A 606 9.39 9.45 -16.33
C LEU A 606 7.95 9.66 -15.84
N ALA A 607 7.02 8.90 -16.38
CA ALA A 607 5.70 8.74 -15.78
C ALA A 607 5.57 7.32 -15.21
N TYR A 608 4.82 7.15 -14.12
CA TYR A 608 4.51 5.85 -13.57
C TYR A 608 3.18 5.87 -12.83
N VAL A 609 2.57 4.74 -12.66
CA VAL A 609 1.35 4.58 -11.86
C VAL A 609 1.73 4.44 -10.39
N GLN A 610 1.17 5.27 -9.53
CA GLN A 610 1.19 5.10 -8.09
C GLN A 610 -0.14 4.47 -7.69
N ALA A 611 -0.15 3.15 -7.51
CA ALA A 611 -1.36 2.40 -7.18
C ALA A 611 -1.50 2.15 -5.68
N ARG A 612 -2.73 2.22 -5.22
CA ARG A 612 -3.16 1.76 -3.90
C ARG A 612 -4.37 0.85 -4.07
N VAL A 613 -4.20 -0.40 -3.71
CA VAL A 613 -5.27 -1.40 -3.77
C VAL A 613 -5.57 -1.85 -2.35
N ASP A 614 -6.80 -1.67 -1.92
CA ASP A 614 -7.32 -2.19 -0.65
C ASP A 614 -8.23 -3.39 -0.95
N ALA A 615 -7.75 -4.58 -0.62
CA ALA A 615 -8.47 -5.82 -0.81
C ALA A 615 -8.54 -6.58 0.52
N ASN A 616 -9.74 -6.96 0.92
CA ASN A 616 -10.02 -7.50 2.24
C ASN A 616 -10.77 -8.83 2.15
N LEU A 617 -10.73 -9.61 3.22
CA LEU A 617 -11.55 -10.81 3.33
C LEU A 617 -12.87 -10.48 4.02
N TRP A 618 -13.94 -10.75 3.31
CA TRP A 618 -15.32 -10.54 3.74
C TRP A 618 -16.00 -11.86 4.06
N GLN A 619 -16.94 -11.79 4.98
CA GLN A 619 -17.77 -12.92 5.39
C GLN A 619 -19.23 -12.65 5.08
N ALA A 620 -19.90 -13.59 4.44
CA ALA A 620 -21.34 -13.56 4.16
C ALA A 620 -22.04 -14.80 4.72
N ALA A 621 -23.35 -14.70 4.92
CA ALA A 621 -24.15 -15.85 5.35
C ALA A 621 -24.19 -16.94 4.28
N GLY A 622 -23.75 -18.14 4.64
CA GLY A 622 -23.72 -19.33 3.82
C GLY A 622 -25.04 -20.11 3.82
N PRO A 623 -25.08 -21.27 3.14
CA PRO A 623 -26.29 -22.09 3.01
C PRO A 623 -26.76 -22.70 4.35
N GLY A 624 -25.88 -22.95 5.28
CA GLY A 624 -26.18 -23.46 6.63
C GLY A 624 -26.80 -22.42 7.58
N TRP A 625 -26.88 -21.14 7.17
CA TRP A 625 -27.47 -20.09 7.99
C TRP A 625 -28.97 -20.25 8.10
N LYS A 626 -29.49 -20.27 9.35
CA LYS A 626 -30.93 -20.35 9.63
C LYS A 626 -31.46 -18.98 10.06
N GLY A 627 -32.58 -18.54 9.48
CA GLY A 627 -33.23 -17.28 9.79
C GLY A 627 -32.81 -16.12 8.86
N ARG A 628 -33.01 -14.86 9.31
CA ARG A 628 -32.66 -13.67 8.52
C ARG A 628 -31.15 -13.60 8.35
N ARG A 629 -30.69 -13.57 7.10
CA ARG A 629 -29.26 -13.47 6.79
C ARG A 629 -28.72 -12.09 7.19
N PRO A 630 -27.58 -12.01 7.93
CA PRO A 630 -26.92 -10.74 8.20
C PRO A 630 -26.34 -10.14 6.93
N ALA A 631 -26.11 -8.83 6.94
CA ALA A 631 -25.35 -8.19 5.89
C ALA A 631 -23.91 -8.75 5.87
N PRO A 632 -23.25 -8.79 4.71
CA PRO A 632 -21.83 -9.13 4.64
C PRO A 632 -20.98 -8.26 5.56
N LEU A 633 -19.99 -8.86 6.21
CA LEU A 633 -19.08 -8.22 7.15
C LEU A 633 -17.65 -8.28 6.64
N LYS A 634 -16.93 -7.16 6.69
CA LYS A 634 -15.49 -7.12 6.49
C LYS A 634 -14.83 -7.80 7.70
N LEU A 635 -14.34 -9.01 7.52
CA LEU A 635 -13.86 -9.87 8.61
C LEU A 635 -12.37 -9.65 8.89
N ILE A 636 -11.54 -9.67 7.85
CA ILE A 636 -10.10 -9.44 7.93
C ILE A 636 -9.81 -8.23 7.06
N ALA A 637 -9.27 -7.19 7.69
CA ALA A 637 -9.03 -5.92 7.02
C ALA A 637 -7.64 -5.38 7.35
N SER A 638 -6.98 -4.85 6.34
CA SER A 638 -5.79 -4.02 6.44
C SER A 638 -5.86 -2.90 5.40
N SER A 639 -4.91 -1.99 5.38
CA SER A 639 -4.74 -1.05 4.26
C SER A 639 -3.92 -1.65 3.10
N ARG A 640 -3.84 -2.98 3.04
CA ARG A 640 -3.01 -3.79 2.16
C ARG A 640 -3.86 -4.89 1.53
N TRP A 641 -3.20 -5.81 0.87
CA TRP A 641 -3.84 -6.89 0.15
C TRP A 641 -3.99 -8.12 1.04
N ASP A 642 -5.23 -8.46 1.41
CA ASP A 642 -5.61 -9.68 2.13
C ASP A 642 -6.39 -10.60 1.19
N PHE A 643 -5.99 -11.85 1.04
CA PHE A 643 -6.53 -12.74 0.01
C PHE A 643 -6.45 -14.23 0.39
N GLU A 644 -7.15 -15.08 -0.36
CA GLU A 644 -7.10 -16.54 -0.30
C GLU A 644 -7.35 -17.15 1.08
N GLY A 645 -8.36 -16.64 1.78
CA GLY A 645 -8.74 -17.16 3.09
C GLY A 645 -9.26 -18.61 3.03
N ALA A 646 -8.85 -19.44 4.00
CA ALA A 646 -9.30 -20.81 4.17
C ALA A 646 -9.63 -21.10 5.64
N PHE A 647 -10.83 -21.64 5.92
CA PHE A 647 -11.22 -22.08 7.25
C PHE A 647 -10.46 -23.35 7.69
N SER A 648 -10.13 -23.44 8.96
CA SER A 648 -9.68 -24.69 9.57
C SER A 648 -10.78 -25.74 9.56
N PRO A 649 -10.46 -27.05 9.64
CA PRO A 649 -11.47 -28.12 9.62
C PRO A 649 -12.52 -28.01 10.74
N ASP A 650 -12.20 -27.41 11.87
CA ASP A 650 -13.11 -27.13 12.98
C ASP A 650 -13.83 -25.77 12.86
N GLY A 651 -13.48 -24.96 11.84
CA GLY A 651 -14.02 -23.63 11.62
C GLY A 651 -13.60 -22.54 12.63
N GLN A 652 -12.69 -22.85 13.57
CA GLN A 652 -12.28 -21.93 14.62
C GLN A 652 -11.19 -20.95 14.19
N ARG A 653 -10.46 -21.24 13.13
CA ARG A 653 -9.36 -20.43 12.60
C ARG A 653 -9.49 -20.22 11.10
N ILE A 654 -8.82 -19.17 10.61
CA ILE A 654 -8.69 -18.86 9.19
C ILE A 654 -7.20 -18.68 8.89
N ALA A 655 -6.71 -19.30 7.81
CA ALA A 655 -5.41 -19.02 7.22
C ALA A 655 -5.61 -18.18 5.97
N PHE A 656 -4.73 -17.20 5.72
CA PHE A 656 -4.86 -16.29 4.58
C PHE A 656 -3.51 -15.72 4.15
N GLY A 657 -3.43 -15.25 2.90
CA GLY A 657 -2.29 -14.50 2.38
C GLY A 657 -2.43 -13.01 2.66
N SER A 658 -1.33 -12.33 3.00
CA SER A 658 -1.32 -10.86 3.16
C SER A 658 0.06 -10.27 2.94
N ASP A 659 0.11 -9.08 2.32
CA ASP A 659 1.34 -8.29 2.14
C ASP A 659 1.52 -7.18 3.19
N ARG A 660 0.73 -7.20 4.28
CA ARG A 660 0.74 -6.18 5.35
C ARG A 660 2.07 -6.06 6.10
N SER A 661 2.91 -7.08 6.07
CA SER A 661 4.26 -7.07 6.66
C SER A 661 5.34 -6.52 5.71
N GLY A 662 4.97 -6.12 4.49
CA GLY A 662 5.89 -5.61 3.47
C GLY A 662 6.36 -6.68 2.47
N SER A 663 5.97 -7.95 2.66
CA SER A 663 6.08 -9.06 1.71
C SER A 663 4.83 -9.91 1.82
N VAL A 664 4.52 -10.65 0.77
CA VAL A 664 3.39 -11.58 0.79
C VAL A 664 3.74 -12.77 1.68
N GLU A 665 2.98 -12.96 2.76
CA GLU A 665 3.22 -13.99 3.76
C GLU A 665 1.91 -14.68 4.15
N ILE A 666 2.02 -15.88 4.73
CA ILE A 666 0.86 -16.60 5.28
C ILE A 666 0.60 -16.12 6.70
N TRP A 667 -0.65 -15.83 6.98
CA TRP A 667 -1.17 -15.38 8.26
C TRP A 667 -2.27 -16.30 8.76
N THR A 668 -2.51 -16.30 10.06
CA THR A 668 -3.69 -16.94 10.67
C THR A 668 -4.41 -15.97 11.59
N CYS A 669 -5.70 -16.25 11.82
CA CYS A 669 -6.50 -15.58 12.84
C CYS A 669 -7.56 -16.53 13.40
N ASN A 670 -8.30 -16.10 14.42
CA ASN A 670 -9.52 -16.77 14.84
C ASN A 670 -10.60 -16.70 13.75
N GLY A 671 -11.60 -17.58 13.81
CA GLY A 671 -12.72 -17.61 12.88
C GLY A 671 -13.58 -16.33 12.86
N ASP A 672 -13.47 -15.49 13.88
CA ASP A 672 -14.08 -14.16 13.99
C ASP A 672 -13.18 -13.02 13.52
N GLY A 673 -12.03 -13.32 12.91
CA GLY A 673 -11.06 -12.35 12.38
C GLY A 673 -10.12 -11.74 13.44
N THR A 674 -10.26 -12.09 14.71
CA THR A 674 -9.39 -11.61 15.81
C THR A 674 -8.07 -12.38 15.88
N ASN A 675 -7.09 -11.89 16.65
CA ASN A 675 -5.78 -12.53 16.89
C ASN A 675 -5.02 -12.86 15.61
N GLN A 676 -4.93 -11.90 14.69
CA GLN A 676 -4.20 -12.06 13.43
C GLN A 676 -2.70 -12.18 13.69
N THR A 677 -2.11 -13.29 13.27
CA THR A 677 -0.70 -13.65 13.52
C THR A 677 -0.02 -14.07 12.22
N GLN A 678 1.16 -13.50 11.95
CA GLN A 678 2.00 -13.90 10.83
C GLN A 678 2.65 -15.26 11.12
N LEU A 679 2.47 -16.23 10.20
CA LEU A 679 3.10 -17.56 10.32
C LEU A 679 4.43 -17.65 9.58
N THR A 680 4.56 -17.03 8.41
CA THR A 680 5.77 -17.12 7.58
C THR A 680 6.51 -15.79 7.53
N SER A 681 7.81 -15.84 7.24
CA SER A 681 8.67 -14.68 7.00
C SER A 681 9.67 -15.03 5.90
N LEU A 682 9.15 -15.51 4.77
CA LEU A 682 9.92 -16.03 3.64
C LEU A 682 10.55 -14.92 2.80
N LYS A 683 9.95 -13.71 2.82
CA LYS A 683 10.30 -12.62 1.90
C LYS A 683 10.24 -13.09 0.42
N ALA A 684 9.31 -14.00 0.15
CA ALA A 684 9.06 -14.52 -1.17
C ALA A 684 8.53 -13.44 -2.11
N ALA A 685 8.66 -13.66 -3.41
CA ALA A 685 8.00 -12.81 -4.40
C ALA A 685 6.47 -12.92 -4.30
N ASP A 686 5.99 -14.10 -3.93
CA ASP A 686 4.59 -14.43 -3.75
C ASP A 686 4.46 -15.62 -2.81
N ALA A 687 3.42 -15.66 -1.96
CA ALA A 687 3.05 -16.79 -1.12
C ALA A 687 1.54 -16.81 -0.94
N GLY A 688 0.89 -17.94 -1.25
CA GLY A 688 -0.57 -17.99 -1.28
C GLY A 688 -1.17 -19.38 -1.14
N THR A 689 -2.43 -19.47 -1.48
CA THR A 689 -3.26 -20.68 -1.49
C THR A 689 -3.16 -21.55 -0.22
N PRO A 690 -3.22 -20.97 1.02
CA PRO A 690 -3.10 -21.77 2.23
C PRO A 690 -4.24 -22.79 2.35
N ARG A 691 -3.90 -24.03 2.76
CA ARG A 691 -4.85 -25.12 2.96
C ARG A 691 -4.52 -25.89 4.23
N TRP A 692 -5.48 -26.01 5.10
CA TRP A 692 -5.36 -26.76 6.34
C TRP A 692 -5.31 -28.28 6.11
N SER A 693 -4.44 -28.97 6.83
CA SER A 693 -4.50 -30.44 6.92
C SER A 693 -5.82 -30.90 7.57
N PRO A 694 -6.29 -32.11 7.28
CA PRO A 694 -7.54 -32.62 7.84
C PRO A 694 -7.59 -32.63 9.38
N ASP A 695 -6.44 -32.73 10.06
CA ASP A 695 -6.33 -32.67 11.50
C ASP A 695 -6.15 -31.24 12.08
N GLY A 696 -6.11 -30.23 11.21
CA GLY A 696 -5.99 -28.82 11.57
C GLY A 696 -4.63 -28.39 12.14
N LYS A 697 -3.60 -29.23 12.09
CA LYS A 697 -2.28 -28.96 12.70
C LYS A 697 -1.25 -28.36 11.76
N THR A 698 -1.45 -28.55 10.47
CA THR A 698 -0.49 -28.12 9.43
C THR A 698 -1.19 -27.35 8.35
N ILE A 699 -0.52 -26.36 7.77
CA ILE A 699 -0.98 -25.57 6.62
C ILE A 699 -0.04 -25.86 5.47
N ALA A 700 -0.57 -26.32 4.34
CA ALA A 700 0.13 -26.35 3.06
C ALA A 700 -0.10 -25.07 2.31
N PHE A 701 0.90 -24.56 1.61
CA PHE A 701 0.82 -23.33 0.81
C PHE A 701 1.85 -23.35 -0.32
N ASP A 702 1.71 -22.52 -1.31
CA ASP A 702 2.73 -22.31 -2.32
C ASP A 702 3.48 -20.99 -2.11
N ALA A 703 4.75 -20.96 -2.48
CA ALA A 703 5.57 -19.75 -2.42
C ALA A 703 6.66 -19.73 -3.49
N ARG A 704 7.02 -18.53 -3.96
CA ARG A 704 8.06 -18.27 -4.97
C ARG A 704 9.30 -17.68 -4.32
N LEU A 705 10.27 -18.53 -4.00
CA LEU A 705 11.55 -18.08 -3.45
C LEU A 705 12.63 -17.91 -4.54
N GLU A 706 12.66 -18.78 -5.52
CA GLU A 706 13.71 -18.91 -6.54
C GLU A 706 13.18 -18.66 -7.97
N GLY A 707 12.09 -17.90 -8.11
CA GLY A 707 11.52 -17.56 -9.42
C GLY A 707 10.52 -18.57 -9.98
N HIS A 708 10.27 -19.68 -9.26
CA HIS A 708 9.23 -20.66 -9.55
C HIS A 708 8.44 -20.97 -8.27
N GLY A 709 7.21 -21.41 -8.44
CA GLY A 709 6.35 -21.82 -7.35
C GLY A 709 6.76 -23.18 -6.77
N ASP A 710 6.75 -23.27 -5.45
CA ASP A 710 6.98 -24.54 -4.72
C ASP A 710 5.96 -24.72 -3.62
N ILE A 711 5.72 -25.98 -3.29
CA ILE A 711 4.81 -26.39 -2.23
C ILE A 711 5.57 -26.48 -0.92
N PHE A 712 5.00 -25.83 0.09
CA PHE A 712 5.50 -25.80 1.46
C PHE A 712 4.44 -26.29 2.45
N THR A 713 4.91 -26.72 3.61
CA THR A 713 4.07 -26.94 4.80
C THR A 713 4.63 -26.18 5.98
N ILE A 714 3.75 -25.75 6.88
CA ILE A 714 4.11 -25.12 8.17
C ILE A 714 3.14 -25.58 9.26
N SER A 715 3.63 -25.72 10.50
CA SER A 715 2.75 -25.95 11.64
C SER A 715 1.76 -24.78 11.79
N ALA A 716 0.52 -25.07 12.10
CA ALA A 716 -0.51 -24.06 12.40
C ALA A 716 -0.16 -23.15 13.59
N GLU A 717 0.80 -23.55 14.42
CA GLU A 717 1.36 -22.77 15.53
C GLU A 717 2.63 -22.00 15.14
N GLY A 718 3.00 -22.04 13.85
CA GLY A 718 4.21 -21.38 13.34
C GLY A 718 5.44 -22.27 13.36
N GLY A 719 6.59 -21.68 13.10
CA GLY A 719 7.89 -22.39 13.01
C GLY A 719 8.53 -22.24 11.64
N THR A 720 9.47 -23.12 11.30
CA THR A 720 10.16 -23.08 10.02
C THR A 720 9.33 -23.79 8.94
N PRO A 721 9.00 -23.16 7.82
CA PRO A 721 8.34 -23.80 6.69
C PRO A 721 9.19 -24.93 6.11
N HIS A 722 8.57 -26.07 5.81
CA HIS A 722 9.19 -27.22 5.18
C HIS A 722 8.84 -27.24 3.69
N ARG A 723 9.85 -27.19 2.81
CA ARG A 723 9.69 -27.23 1.36
C ARG A 723 9.51 -28.67 0.91
N LEU A 724 8.45 -28.95 0.15
CA LEU A 724 8.12 -30.29 -0.34
C LEU A 724 8.54 -30.50 -1.80
N THR A 725 8.60 -29.43 -2.60
CA THR A 725 9.06 -29.47 -4.01
C THR A 725 10.21 -28.51 -4.20
N SER A 726 11.11 -28.80 -5.13
CA SER A 726 12.29 -27.99 -5.43
C SER A 726 12.71 -28.06 -6.91
N ASP A 727 11.88 -28.63 -7.77
CA ASP A 727 12.14 -28.68 -9.20
C ASP A 727 12.00 -27.27 -9.79
N PRO A 728 12.82 -26.88 -10.79
CA PRO A 728 12.79 -25.54 -11.40
C PRO A 728 11.60 -25.37 -12.37
N VAL A 729 10.40 -25.68 -11.87
CA VAL A 729 9.11 -25.64 -12.55
C VAL A 729 8.06 -25.05 -11.63
N GLU A 730 6.91 -24.66 -12.19
CA GLU A 730 5.82 -24.16 -11.37
C GLU A 730 5.09 -25.29 -10.64
N ASN A 731 4.97 -25.17 -9.31
CA ASN A 731 4.19 -26.03 -8.43
C ASN A 731 3.29 -25.14 -7.57
N ASN A 732 1.97 -25.20 -7.78
CA ASN A 732 1.02 -24.26 -7.19
C ASN A 732 -0.24 -24.97 -6.66
N VAL A 733 -1.05 -24.23 -5.90
CA VAL A 733 -2.41 -24.61 -5.49
C VAL A 733 -2.48 -25.95 -4.77
N PRO A 734 -1.83 -26.06 -3.59
CA PRO A 734 -1.86 -27.31 -2.81
C PRO A 734 -3.26 -27.66 -2.31
N ALA A 735 -3.54 -28.96 -2.21
CA ALA A 735 -4.75 -29.50 -1.57
C ALA A 735 -4.43 -30.82 -0.85
N TRP A 736 -4.94 -30.98 0.35
CA TRP A 736 -4.71 -32.20 1.14
C TRP A 736 -5.59 -33.35 0.72
N SER A 737 -5.05 -34.55 0.73
CA SER A 737 -5.87 -35.76 0.75
C SER A 737 -6.62 -35.87 2.08
N ARG A 738 -7.77 -36.54 2.08
CA ARG A 738 -8.62 -36.67 3.30
C ARG A 738 -7.97 -37.45 4.43
N ASP A 739 -7.05 -38.35 4.10
CA ASP A 739 -6.26 -39.09 5.10
C ASP A 739 -5.00 -38.35 5.58
N GLY A 740 -4.75 -37.14 5.05
CA GLY A 740 -3.61 -36.30 5.39
C GLY A 740 -2.23 -36.81 4.93
N LYS A 741 -2.18 -37.90 4.14
CA LYS A 741 -0.91 -38.49 3.71
C LYS A 741 -0.32 -37.86 2.47
N TRP A 742 -1.16 -37.21 1.65
CA TRP A 742 -0.77 -36.64 0.38
C TRP A 742 -1.16 -35.18 0.26
N ILE A 743 -0.37 -34.43 -0.47
CA ILE A 743 -0.70 -33.10 -0.93
C ILE A 743 -0.75 -33.14 -2.46
N TYR A 744 -1.93 -32.90 -3.04
CA TYR A 744 -2.14 -32.66 -4.45
C TYR A 744 -1.69 -31.23 -4.79
N PHE A 745 -1.16 -31.02 -5.97
CA PHE A 745 -0.78 -29.69 -6.46
C PHE A 745 -0.77 -29.67 -7.99
N SER A 746 -0.87 -28.52 -8.57
CA SER A 746 -0.66 -28.32 -10.01
C SER A 746 0.80 -28.13 -10.32
N SER A 747 1.27 -28.75 -11.41
CA SER A 747 2.64 -28.59 -11.91
C SER A 747 2.68 -28.63 -13.44
N ASN A 748 3.53 -27.82 -14.03
CA ASN A 748 3.78 -27.79 -15.47
C ASN A 748 5.06 -28.57 -15.90
N ARG A 749 5.58 -29.45 -15.06
CA ARG A 749 6.83 -30.21 -15.29
C ARG A 749 6.81 -31.12 -16.51
N THR A 750 5.63 -31.42 -17.05
CA THR A 750 5.47 -32.24 -18.28
C THR A 750 5.11 -31.37 -19.50
N GLY A 751 5.26 -30.03 -19.40
CA GLY A 751 4.94 -29.07 -20.44
C GLY A 751 3.57 -28.45 -20.27
N ASN A 752 2.55 -29.23 -19.92
CA ASN A 752 1.18 -28.74 -19.62
C ASN A 752 0.87 -28.84 -18.13
N TRP A 753 -0.06 -28.01 -17.65
CA TRP A 753 -0.55 -28.07 -16.30
C TRP A 753 -1.26 -29.40 -16.02
N GLN A 754 -0.74 -30.14 -15.03
CA GLN A 754 -1.26 -31.43 -14.58
C GLN A 754 -1.37 -31.44 -13.06
N ILE A 755 -2.23 -32.29 -12.52
CA ILE A 755 -2.28 -32.54 -11.09
C ILE A 755 -1.20 -33.59 -10.75
N TRP A 756 -0.43 -33.27 -9.75
CA TRP A 756 0.58 -34.11 -9.13
C TRP A 756 0.27 -34.29 -7.65
N LYS A 757 0.84 -35.27 -7.00
CA LYS A 757 0.78 -35.42 -5.55
C LYS A 757 2.14 -35.79 -4.98
N VAL A 758 2.40 -35.27 -3.77
CA VAL A 758 3.62 -35.54 -3.00
C VAL A 758 3.24 -36.05 -1.62
N PRO A 759 3.99 -36.99 -0.99
CA PRO A 759 3.74 -37.36 0.41
C PRO A 759 3.82 -36.13 1.31
N SER A 760 2.93 -35.99 2.29
CA SER A 760 2.93 -34.82 3.21
C SER A 760 4.19 -34.73 4.08
N ALA A 761 4.90 -35.84 4.26
CA ALA A 761 6.20 -35.91 4.93
C ALA A 761 7.40 -35.61 3.99
N GLY A 762 7.15 -35.30 2.72
CA GLY A 762 8.18 -35.15 1.69
C GLY A 762 8.47 -36.44 0.92
N GLY A 763 9.10 -36.31 -0.24
CA GLY A 763 9.43 -37.45 -1.11
C GLY A 763 9.19 -37.12 -2.59
N SER A 764 9.22 -38.16 -3.45
CA SER A 764 9.03 -37.99 -4.89
C SER A 764 7.57 -37.69 -5.23
N ALA A 765 7.36 -36.71 -6.11
CA ALA A 765 6.06 -36.39 -6.64
C ALA A 765 5.59 -37.41 -7.67
N ILE A 766 4.30 -37.74 -7.68
CA ILE A 766 3.64 -38.69 -8.57
C ILE A 766 2.60 -37.95 -9.41
N GLN A 767 2.63 -38.14 -10.72
CA GLN A 767 1.62 -37.60 -11.63
C GLN A 767 0.27 -38.26 -11.41
N VAL A 768 -0.80 -37.45 -11.38
CA VAL A 768 -2.18 -37.91 -11.16
C VAL A 768 -2.99 -37.77 -12.45
N THR A 769 -2.87 -36.65 -13.17
CA THR A 769 -3.58 -36.43 -14.44
C THR A 769 -2.64 -36.38 -15.63
N THR A 770 -3.15 -36.72 -16.83
CA THR A 770 -2.42 -36.67 -18.11
C THR A 770 -3.14 -35.78 -19.14
N ASP A 771 -4.37 -35.39 -18.86
CA ASP A 771 -5.27 -34.66 -19.76
C ASP A 771 -5.66 -33.26 -19.22
N GLY A 772 -4.76 -32.69 -18.41
CA GLY A 772 -4.88 -31.36 -17.86
C GLY A 772 -5.38 -31.31 -16.42
N GLY A 773 -5.14 -30.17 -15.75
CA GLY A 773 -5.64 -29.88 -14.40
C GLY A 773 -4.84 -28.79 -13.71
N PHE A 774 -5.54 -27.85 -13.05
CA PHE A 774 -4.90 -26.74 -12.34
C PHE A 774 -5.25 -26.67 -10.84
N SER A 775 -6.39 -27.14 -10.41
CA SER A 775 -6.68 -27.32 -8.98
C SER A 775 -7.44 -28.61 -8.74
N ALA A 776 -7.21 -29.24 -7.62
CA ALA A 776 -7.84 -30.52 -7.30
C ALA A 776 -8.34 -30.55 -5.86
N GLN A 777 -9.45 -31.25 -5.60
CA GLN A 777 -10.00 -31.49 -4.27
C GLN A 777 -10.59 -32.89 -4.17
N GLU A 778 -10.25 -33.64 -3.13
CA GLU A 778 -10.89 -34.94 -2.87
C GLU A 778 -12.32 -34.77 -2.35
N SER A 779 -13.18 -35.72 -2.74
CA SER A 779 -14.50 -35.87 -2.12
C SER A 779 -14.40 -36.16 -0.61
N PRO A 780 -15.44 -35.84 0.19
CA PRO A 780 -15.45 -36.12 1.61
C PRO A 780 -15.24 -37.59 1.99
N ASP A 781 -15.66 -38.50 1.10
CA ASP A 781 -15.50 -39.95 1.26
C ASP A 781 -14.19 -40.50 0.68
N ALA A 782 -13.30 -39.63 0.18
CA ALA A 782 -12.03 -39.93 -0.45
C ALA A 782 -12.11 -40.87 -1.68
N LYS A 783 -13.30 -41.08 -2.27
CA LYS A 783 -13.47 -41.99 -3.43
C LYS A 783 -13.30 -41.32 -4.77
N SER A 784 -13.40 -39.97 -4.81
CA SER A 784 -13.30 -39.17 -6.03
C SER A 784 -12.36 -38.01 -5.84
N LEU A 785 -11.69 -37.64 -6.93
CA LEU A 785 -10.91 -36.42 -7.05
C LEU A 785 -11.60 -35.50 -8.05
N TYR A 786 -11.92 -34.29 -7.63
CA TYR A 786 -12.47 -33.27 -8.53
C TYR A 786 -11.33 -32.38 -8.98
N VAL A 787 -11.26 -32.12 -10.30
CA VAL A 787 -10.19 -31.38 -10.95
C VAL A 787 -10.77 -30.26 -11.79
N TRP A 788 -10.33 -29.03 -11.53
CA TRP A 788 -10.62 -27.91 -12.39
C TRP A 788 -9.66 -27.91 -13.59
N ARG A 789 -10.22 -27.72 -14.79
CA ARG A 789 -9.48 -27.66 -16.05
C ARG A 789 -9.76 -26.36 -16.80
N ASP A 790 -8.90 -26.03 -17.74
CA ASP A 790 -9.06 -24.87 -18.62
C ASP A 790 -10.45 -24.82 -19.27
N GLY A 791 -10.94 -23.60 -19.53
CA GLY A 791 -12.31 -23.38 -20.00
C GLY A 791 -13.36 -23.44 -18.88
N GLY A 792 -12.93 -23.42 -17.59
CA GLY A 792 -13.85 -23.31 -16.46
C GLY A 792 -14.69 -24.57 -16.22
N THR A 793 -14.10 -25.73 -16.39
CA THR A 793 -14.77 -27.01 -16.22
C THR A 793 -14.25 -27.78 -15.00
N ILE A 794 -15.15 -28.47 -14.28
CA ILE A 794 -14.78 -29.40 -13.20
C ILE A 794 -15.04 -30.83 -13.66
N TRP A 795 -14.03 -31.66 -13.50
CA TRP A 795 -14.06 -33.08 -13.83
C TRP A 795 -13.94 -33.92 -12.57
N ARG A 796 -14.63 -35.02 -12.51
CA ARG A 796 -14.53 -36.05 -11.48
C ARG A 796 -13.67 -37.20 -12.00
N ALA A 797 -12.69 -37.61 -11.21
CA ALA A 797 -11.79 -38.72 -11.48
C ALA A 797 -11.68 -39.61 -10.22
N ARG A 798 -11.04 -40.77 -10.32
CA ARG A 798 -10.51 -41.48 -9.13
C ARG A 798 -9.32 -40.72 -8.52
N PRO A 799 -8.98 -40.89 -7.22
CA PRO A 799 -7.78 -40.30 -6.63
C PRO A 799 -6.45 -40.70 -7.31
N SER A 800 -6.47 -41.74 -8.13
CA SER A 800 -5.37 -42.17 -9.03
C SER A 800 -5.32 -41.36 -10.35
N GLY A 801 -6.36 -40.59 -10.68
CA GLY A 801 -6.47 -39.78 -11.90
C GLY A 801 -7.23 -40.44 -13.05
N GLU A 802 -7.67 -41.68 -12.90
CA GLU A 802 -8.40 -42.44 -13.92
C GLU A 802 -9.89 -42.15 -13.93
N GLU A 803 -10.60 -42.61 -14.98
CA GLU A 803 -12.06 -42.56 -15.15
C GLU A 803 -12.63 -41.11 -15.03
N THR A 804 -12.17 -40.22 -15.91
CA THR A 804 -12.59 -38.81 -15.87
C THR A 804 -13.97 -38.61 -16.47
N THR A 805 -14.81 -37.86 -15.76
CA THR A 805 -16.16 -37.45 -16.19
C THR A 805 -16.36 -35.97 -15.88
N ARG A 806 -16.82 -35.19 -16.88
CA ARG A 806 -17.14 -33.78 -16.64
C ARG A 806 -18.43 -33.67 -15.81
N VAL A 807 -18.37 -32.89 -14.70
CA VAL A 807 -19.51 -32.72 -13.78
C VAL A 807 -20.05 -31.27 -13.73
N LEU A 808 -19.24 -30.29 -14.09
CA LEU A 808 -19.64 -28.87 -14.03
C LEU A 808 -18.93 -28.05 -15.11
N GLN A 809 -19.61 -27.02 -15.61
CA GLN A 809 -19.07 -26.00 -16.51
C GLN A 809 -19.49 -24.61 -16.01
N GLY A 810 -18.71 -23.57 -16.36
CA GLY A 810 -19.00 -22.19 -15.98
C GLY A 810 -18.41 -21.79 -14.63
N VAL A 811 -17.29 -22.43 -14.22
CA VAL A 811 -16.47 -22.01 -13.07
C VAL A 811 -15.24 -21.25 -13.60
N PRO A 812 -15.32 -19.93 -13.72
CA PRO A 812 -14.32 -19.17 -14.50
C PRO A 812 -12.94 -19.12 -13.84
N VAL A 813 -12.84 -19.38 -12.54
CA VAL A 813 -11.60 -19.27 -11.77
C VAL A 813 -11.34 -20.53 -10.97
N PHE A 814 -10.13 -21.07 -11.06
CA PHE A 814 -9.71 -22.31 -10.38
C PHE A 814 -9.84 -22.25 -8.84
N ALA A 815 -9.86 -21.07 -8.22
CA ALA A 815 -9.96 -20.86 -6.77
C ALA A 815 -11.41 -20.63 -6.28
N TRP A 816 -12.40 -20.63 -7.17
CA TRP A 816 -13.79 -20.28 -6.87
C TRP A 816 -14.73 -21.46 -6.66
N TRP A 817 -14.24 -22.54 -6.20
CA TRP A 817 -15.06 -23.72 -5.93
C TRP A 817 -14.56 -24.51 -4.74
N ARG A 818 -15.47 -25.22 -4.09
CA ARG A 818 -15.19 -26.09 -2.96
C ARG A 818 -16.09 -27.32 -2.99
N VAL A 819 -15.48 -28.50 -2.74
CA VAL A 819 -16.18 -29.77 -2.60
C VAL A 819 -16.65 -29.92 -1.17
N PHE A 820 -17.94 -30.18 -1.01
CA PHE A 820 -18.61 -30.40 0.26
C PHE A 820 -19.37 -31.74 0.27
N PRO A 821 -19.81 -32.23 1.47
CA PRO A 821 -20.77 -33.33 1.51
C PRO A 821 -22.01 -32.99 0.69
N GLY A 822 -22.31 -33.83 -0.31
CA GLY A 822 -23.48 -33.70 -1.18
C GLY A 822 -23.31 -32.77 -2.38
N GLY A 823 -22.18 -32.04 -2.59
CA GLY A 823 -22.09 -31.19 -3.77
C GLY A 823 -20.85 -30.32 -3.88
N ILE A 824 -20.93 -29.38 -4.83
CA ILE A 824 -19.85 -28.40 -5.08
C ILE A 824 -20.42 -26.99 -4.96
N TYR A 825 -19.87 -26.17 -4.07
CA TYR A 825 -20.08 -24.72 -4.08
C TYR A 825 -19.13 -24.08 -5.08
N PHE A 826 -19.64 -23.12 -5.84
CA PHE A 826 -18.82 -22.33 -6.77
C PHE A 826 -19.37 -20.92 -6.96
N VAL A 827 -18.51 -20.01 -7.40
CA VAL A 827 -18.87 -18.63 -7.72
C VAL A 827 -19.01 -18.50 -9.23
N ASP A 828 -20.20 -18.07 -9.66
CA ASP A 828 -20.48 -17.67 -11.03
C ASP A 828 -20.31 -16.14 -11.11
N GLY A 829 -19.22 -15.71 -11.72
CA GLY A 829 -18.90 -14.30 -11.88
C GLY A 829 -19.44 -13.69 -13.19
N SER A 830 -20.25 -14.43 -13.97
CA SER A 830 -20.81 -13.92 -15.23
C SER A 830 -21.86 -12.83 -15.05
N THR A 831 -22.31 -12.62 -13.80
CA THR A 831 -23.28 -11.58 -13.41
C THR A 831 -22.69 -10.62 -12.37
N ALA A 832 -23.19 -9.39 -12.33
CA ALA A 832 -22.92 -8.44 -11.27
C ALA A 832 -24.26 -8.12 -10.54
N PRO A 833 -24.39 -8.44 -9.24
CA PRO A 833 -23.43 -9.11 -8.37
C PRO A 833 -23.18 -10.58 -8.73
N ALA A 834 -21.99 -11.11 -8.38
CA ALA A 834 -21.62 -12.49 -8.60
C ALA A 834 -22.51 -13.46 -7.80
N GLN A 835 -22.78 -14.64 -8.33
CA GLN A 835 -23.64 -15.63 -7.68
C GLN A 835 -22.83 -16.77 -7.04
N VAL A 836 -23.09 -17.08 -5.78
CA VAL A 836 -22.67 -18.35 -5.19
C VAL A 836 -23.70 -19.41 -5.53
N ARG A 837 -23.27 -20.47 -6.19
CA ARG A 837 -24.10 -21.56 -6.67
C ARG A 837 -23.67 -22.88 -6.06
N PHE A 838 -24.57 -23.84 -6.02
CA PHE A 838 -24.31 -25.19 -5.49
C PHE A 838 -24.80 -26.23 -6.50
N LEU A 839 -23.89 -27.08 -6.94
CA LEU A 839 -24.20 -28.31 -7.67
C LEU A 839 -24.50 -29.41 -6.66
N ASP A 840 -25.71 -29.87 -6.60
CA ASP A 840 -26.15 -30.99 -5.76
C ASP A 840 -25.89 -32.33 -6.46
N PHE A 841 -25.10 -33.22 -5.82
CA PHE A 841 -24.72 -34.49 -6.43
C PHE A 841 -25.86 -35.51 -6.55
N ALA A 842 -26.87 -35.43 -5.69
CA ALA A 842 -28.00 -36.37 -5.71
C ALA A 842 -29.00 -36.03 -6.80
N THR A 843 -29.20 -34.74 -7.09
CA THR A 843 -30.16 -34.25 -8.06
C THR A 843 -29.54 -33.78 -9.36
N GLU A 844 -28.23 -33.64 -9.42
CA GLU A 844 -27.43 -33.03 -10.52
C GLU A 844 -27.89 -31.61 -10.89
N ARG A 845 -28.58 -30.93 -9.98
CA ARG A 845 -29.10 -29.58 -10.20
C ARG A 845 -28.17 -28.54 -9.61
N VAL A 846 -28.11 -27.41 -10.31
CA VAL A 846 -27.37 -26.22 -9.85
C VAL A 846 -28.36 -25.20 -9.29
N ASN A 847 -28.21 -24.85 -8.02
CA ASN A 847 -29.06 -23.89 -7.31
C ASN A 847 -28.24 -22.65 -6.92
N THR A 848 -28.85 -21.46 -7.04
CA THR A 848 -28.24 -20.22 -6.52
C THR A 848 -28.47 -20.14 -5.01
N ILE A 849 -27.39 -19.92 -4.25
CA ILE A 849 -27.40 -19.83 -2.79
C ILE A 849 -27.51 -18.38 -2.33
N THR A 850 -26.68 -17.50 -2.85
CA THR A 850 -26.63 -16.08 -2.51
C THR A 850 -25.90 -15.30 -3.59
N THR A 851 -25.89 -13.98 -3.48
CA THR A 851 -25.07 -13.10 -4.31
C THR A 851 -23.97 -12.45 -3.49
N LEU A 852 -22.83 -12.18 -4.11
CA LEU A 852 -21.68 -11.50 -3.51
C LEU A 852 -21.35 -10.25 -4.30
N ASP A 853 -21.17 -9.15 -3.61
CA ASP A 853 -20.51 -7.97 -4.14
C ASP A 853 -19.00 -8.16 -4.00
N LEU A 854 -18.30 -8.33 -5.11
CA LEU A 854 -16.85 -8.55 -5.16
C LEU A 854 -16.07 -7.24 -5.24
N GLY A 855 -16.75 -6.09 -5.28
CA GLY A 855 -16.14 -4.77 -5.41
C GLY A 855 -15.50 -4.55 -6.78
N TYR A 856 -14.35 -3.90 -6.81
CA TYR A 856 -13.60 -3.62 -8.04
C TYR A 856 -12.94 -4.88 -8.59
N SER A 857 -13.41 -5.38 -9.73
CA SER A 857 -12.82 -6.55 -10.40
C SER A 857 -11.70 -6.14 -11.36
N VAL A 858 -10.56 -5.70 -10.85
CA VAL A 858 -9.38 -5.36 -11.67
C VAL A 858 -8.36 -6.49 -11.73
N THR A 859 -8.35 -7.33 -10.72
CA THR A 859 -7.52 -8.54 -10.64
C THR A 859 -8.44 -9.66 -10.21
N GLY A 860 -8.52 -10.76 -10.97
CA GLY A 860 -9.41 -11.87 -10.69
C GLY A 860 -9.58 -12.13 -9.18
N PRO A 861 -10.77 -12.43 -8.70
CA PRO A 861 -11.01 -12.67 -7.29
C PRO A 861 -10.35 -13.99 -6.89
N TRP A 862 -9.26 -13.86 -6.16
CA TRP A 862 -8.51 -14.97 -5.59
C TRP A 862 -9.05 -15.20 -4.18
N GLY A 863 -9.64 -16.36 -3.93
CA GLY A 863 -10.06 -16.80 -2.62
C GLY A 863 -11.59 -16.83 -2.42
N PHE A 864 -12.07 -18.04 -2.27
CA PHE A 864 -13.44 -18.39 -1.88
C PHE A 864 -13.38 -19.63 -1.00
N ASP A 865 -14.03 -19.56 0.14
CA ASP A 865 -14.19 -20.71 1.02
C ASP A 865 -15.54 -20.72 1.73
N VAL A 866 -15.94 -21.88 2.22
CA VAL A 866 -17.18 -22.07 2.99
C VAL A 866 -16.81 -22.73 4.30
N SER A 867 -17.33 -22.23 5.43
CA SER A 867 -17.08 -22.82 6.73
C SER A 867 -17.56 -24.28 6.80
N PRO A 868 -16.91 -25.15 7.61
CA PRO A 868 -17.26 -26.58 7.69
C PRO A 868 -18.72 -26.83 8.06
N ASP A 869 -19.33 -25.95 8.83
CA ASP A 869 -20.75 -26.02 9.22
C ASP A 869 -21.69 -25.39 8.16
N GLY A 870 -21.14 -24.89 7.06
CA GLY A 870 -21.86 -24.25 5.96
C GLY A 870 -22.49 -22.90 6.30
N LYS A 871 -22.29 -22.35 7.49
CA LYS A 871 -22.93 -21.08 7.90
C LYS A 871 -22.31 -19.86 7.25
N TRP A 872 -21.02 -19.89 6.95
CA TRP A 872 -20.28 -18.74 6.49
C TRP A 872 -19.62 -19.00 5.12
N ILE A 873 -19.65 -17.99 4.31
CA ILE A 873 -18.87 -17.88 3.08
C ILE A 873 -17.80 -16.83 3.32
N LEU A 874 -16.54 -17.19 3.09
CA LEU A 874 -15.38 -16.30 3.12
C LEU A 874 -14.99 -15.99 1.67
N TYR A 875 -14.83 -14.70 1.35
CA TYR A 875 -14.48 -14.29 0.00
C TYR A 875 -13.63 -13.01 0.02
N LYS A 876 -12.78 -12.85 -0.99
CA LYS A 876 -12.04 -11.62 -1.20
C LYS A 876 -12.94 -10.59 -1.86
N ARG A 877 -12.91 -9.36 -1.35
CA ARG A 877 -13.49 -8.19 -1.98
C ARG A 877 -12.43 -7.12 -2.14
N VAL A 878 -12.37 -6.52 -3.31
CA VAL A 878 -11.55 -5.33 -3.54
C VAL A 878 -12.40 -4.11 -3.19
N ASP A 879 -12.13 -3.51 -2.04
CA ASP A 879 -12.93 -2.40 -1.50
C ASP A 879 -12.59 -1.08 -2.17
N GLN A 880 -11.31 -0.89 -2.57
CA GLN A 880 -10.84 0.34 -3.17
C GLN A 880 -9.68 0.07 -4.13
N VAL A 881 -9.74 0.69 -5.30
CA VAL A 881 -8.62 0.78 -6.24
C VAL A 881 -8.45 2.23 -6.60
N GLU A 882 -7.40 2.83 -6.12
CA GLU A 882 -7.01 4.18 -6.49
C GLU A 882 -5.65 4.13 -7.15
N SER A 883 -5.49 4.86 -8.20
CA SER A 883 -4.18 5.07 -8.78
C SER A 883 -4.09 6.43 -9.43
N ASP A 884 -2.94 7.06 -9.27
CA ASP A 884 -2.59 8.29 -9.96
C ASP A 884 -1.34 8.06 -10.82
N ILE A 885 -1.28 8.80 -11.90
CA ILE A 885 -0.08 8.88 -12.70
C ILE A 885 0.80 9.95 -12.07
N MET A 886 2.03 9.56 -11.73
CA MET A 886 3.07 10.44 -11.24
C MET A 886 3.97 10.85 -12.39
N LEU A 887 4.41 12.08 -12.40
CA LEU A 887 5.35 12.63 -13.38
C LEU A 887 6.64 13.04 -12.66
N VAL A 888 7.75 12.68 -13.24
CA VAL A 888 9.09 13.07 -12.80
C VAL A 888 9.72 13.89 -13.92
N GLU A 889 10.10 15.11 -13.61
CA GLU A 889 10.91 15.94 -14.49
C GLU A 889 12.39 15.65 -14.26
N ASP A 890 13.22 15.83 -15.29
CA ASP A 890 14.68 15.62 -15.24
C ASP A 890 15.12 14.19 -14.87
N PHE A 891 14.37 13.17 -15.28
CA PHE A 891 14.76 11.77 -15.13
C PHE A 891 15.96 11.43 -16.00
N ARG A 892 17.08 10.98 -15.38
CA ARG A 892 18.34 10.64 -16.05
C ARG A 892 18.82 9.24 -15.66
#